data_97d02ef3d8552885cc7d265994011411
#
_entry.id   97d02ef3d8552885cc7d265994011411
#
_cell.length_a   1.000
_cell.length_b   1.000
_cell.length_c   1.000
_cell.angle_alpha   90.00
_cell.angle_beta   90.00
_cell.angle_gamma   90.00
#
_symmetry.space_group_name_H-M   'P 1'
#
loop_
_entity.id
_entity.type
_entity.pdbx_description
1 polymer ?
#
loop_
_entity_poly.entity_id
_entity_poly.type
_entity_poly.pdbx_seq_one_letter_code
_entity_poly.pdbx_strand_id
1 'polypeptide(L)'
;MEQYVMGSGNQVDSVTVVQGKYYEKIHEKHVSSYGEFGAANIRDNITSTFREALIQLNTPNKSNNMLLVGKVQSGKTSNLELFTALAFDNGFNLVIIYGGYDSTLLSQTTNRFKKTFDIPNDTDYSDDTPVVFSSDDSAQLLTVDDEIIEDLLDADKPIFLISMKRPAAMNKVNDLLARIDKSNIKAFIIDDEGDQASLNTKKNKALDASATYASIVSMKDHLDDPLYLSVTATPQALIFLDEYSRLRPDSIRLIEPGKGYCGVDAYHLYDSGTIELIDDEDQQDLSDGVLADSLKNAIRHYIIASAIMFKRGRKSSEMIIHSHRNVSDHSTIYRMVDVFVQSFKDQVEFDDTEGLEITKSEYALAYSIYFGALIQQSYDFDSLWDIICSKIIRRVYLILKNSAGQVTQANENLRKYKIYIGGDLLQRGVTFPGLVTTYFSRWAKDSGNMDTNLQRARWFGYREKWIDLCKIFTSETIAREFTNLSEIETDLWEQFYSIQSGEMQIDEILIRADNTKQKPTRKNVASYNAVAFRNKWIKQRVGIFDKNQISANNALVDDLLSNVTLQNTSAGRVDGGTTAQYSIISRDSLSTLIDHMQAIFDLEPFERRPLIDLIESSGDIPVILMNDVDGSGRKRSFYPNNKIYALQQGADNKDKDKAVFLGDSHVVVDANQINIQIHKIIPKKKDSSGNVVILSDYTQYMFAIYVPKEKKYYVKG
;
A
#
# COMPACT_ATOMS: atom_id res chain seq x y z
N MET A 1 29.28 -9.40 12.11
CA MET A 1 30.13 -8.35 11.48
C MET A 1 30.45 -8.85 10.08
N GLU A 2 29.57 -8.60 9.14
CA GLU A 2 29.80 -8.88 7.72
C GLU A 2 29.83 -7.55 6.99
N GLN A 3 31.00 -7.27 6.42
CA GLN A 3 31.25 -6.12 5.56
C GLN A 3 30.65 -6.42 4.17
N TYR A 4 29.58 -5.71 3.81
CA TYR A 4 29.20 -5.61 2.40
C TYR A 4 30.08 -4.56 1.71
N VAL A 5 30.92 -5.03 0.80
CA VAL A 5 31.73 -4.18 -0.09
C VAL A 5 30.82 -3.70 -1.22
N MET A 6 30.49 -2.43 -1.24
CA MET A 6 29.90 -1.78 -2.42
C MET A 6 30.99 -1.41 -3.43
N GLY A 7 30.72 -1.72 -4.71
CA GLY A 7 31.56 -1.39 -5.85
C GLY A 7 31.71 0.11 -6.08
N SER A 8 32.85 0.44 -6.61
CA SER A 8 33.45 1.74 -6.90
C SER A 8 32.55 2.76 -7.62
N GLY A 9 32.38 3.93 -7.03
CA GLY A 9 31.91 5.13 -7.72
C GLY A 9 31.57 6.27 -6.76
N ASN A 10 32.49 7.20 -6.59
CA ASN A 10 32.45 8.41 -5.77
C ASN A 10 32.54 8.23 -4.26
N GLN A 11 33.56 8.81 -3.66
CA GLN A 11 33.73 8.99 -2.23
C GLN A 11 32.53 9.79 -1.66
N VAL A 12 31.51 9.10 -1.16
CA VAL A 12 30.60 9.64 -0.18
C VAL A 12 31.35 9.52 1.14
N ASP A 13 31.78 10.63 1.71
CA ASP A 13 32.33 10.68 3.05
C ASP A 13 31.40 9.92 3.99
N SER A 14 31.96 9.05 4.82
CA SER A 14 31.18 8.16 5.71
C SER A 14 30.39 9.02 6.70
N VAL A 15 29.09 9.23 6.42
CA VAL A 15 28.19 9.95 7.31
C VAL A 15 28.04 9.13 8.61
N THR A 16 28.53 9.67 9.70
CA THR A 16 28.43 9.05 11.03
C THR A 16 27.16 9.53 11.72
N VAL A 17 26.32 8.58 12.13
CA VAL A 17 25.14 8.86 12.96
C VAL A 17 25.54 8.83 14.43
N VAL A 18 25.35 9.95 15.12
CA VAL A 18 25.59 10.06 16.55
C VAL A 18 24.39 9.47 17.31
N GLN A 19 24.67 8.54 18.21
CA GLN A 19 23.71 7.96 19.15
C GLN A 19 24.03 8.54 20.54
N GLY A 20 23.37 9.64 20.90
CA GLY A 20 23.61 10.38 22.12
C GLY A 20 22.52 10.16 23.18
N LYS A 21 22.37 11.14 24.08
CA LYS A 21 21.51 11.07 25.29
C LYS A 21 20.03 10.81 24.97
N TYR A 22 19.51 11.39 23.88
CA TYR A 22 18.11 11.22 23.49
C TYR A 22 17.87 9.84 22.93
N TYR A 23 18.77 9.35 22.06
CA TYR A 23 18.71 8.00 21.52
C TYR A 23 18.75 6.94 22.63
N GLU A 24 19.74 7.02 23.53
CA GLU A 24 19.89 6.05 24.62
C GLU A 24 18.61 5.98 25.48
N LYS A 25 18.11 7.15 25.91
CA LYS A 25 16.89 7.23 26.71
C LYS A 25 15.66 6.62 26.05
N ILE A 26 15.44 6.90 24.75
CA ILE A 26 14.27 6.37 24.03
C ILE A 26 14.46 4.90 23.73
N HIS A 27 15.66 4.45 23.38
CA HIS A 27 15.96 3.05 23.16
C HIS A 27 15.73 2.19 24.41
N GLU A 28 16.14 2.65 25.59
CA GLU A 28 15.86 1.96 26.87
C GLU A 28 14.35 1.83 27.13
N LYS A 29 13.57 2.88 26.83
CA LYS A 29 12.09 2.83 26.92
C LYS A 29 11.50 1.82 25.94
N HIS A 30 12.06 1.72 24.74
CA HIS A 30 11.63 0.71 23.76
C HIS A 30 11.98 -0.71 24.23
N VAL A 31 13.16 -0.94 24.81
CA VAL A 31 13.52 -2.21 25.43
C VAL A 31 12.52 -2.59 26.52
N SER A 32 12.19 -1.64 27.40
CA SER A 32 11.21 -1.87 28.47
C SER A 32 9.80 -2.17 27.96
N SER A 33 9.40 -1.57 26.83
CA SER A 33 8.04 -1.68 26.29
C SER A 33 7.85 -2.84 25.34
N TYR A 34 8.86 -3.17 24.53
CA TYR A 34 8.79 -4.12 23.41
C TYR A 34 9.75 -5.30 23.55
N GLY A 35 10.62 -5.30 24.58
CA GLY A 35 11.72 -6.24 24.77
C GLY A 35 12.88 -5.98 23.83
N GLU A 36 14.01 -6.67 24.05
CA GLU A 36 15.24 -6.51 23.28
C GLU A 36 15.04 -6.67 21.76
N PHE A 37 14.30 -7.70 21.34
CA PHE A 37 14.08 -7.96 19.92
C PHE A 37 13.22 -6.87 19.24
N GLY A 38 12.19 -6.38 19.93
CA GLY A 38 11.33 -5.32 19.39
C GLY A 38 12.08 -3.99 19.31
N ALA A 39 12.88 -3.65 20.32
CA ALA A 39 13.73 -2.46 20.33
C ALA A 39 14.84 -2.54 19.26
N ALA A 40 15.45 -3.71 19.08
CA ALA A 40 16.46 -3.93 18.04
C ALA A 40 15.87 -3.73 16.62
N ASN A 41 14.68 -4.25 16.35
CA ASN A 41 14.00 -4.02 15.07
C ASN A 41 13.77 -2.52 14.80
N ILE A 42 13.27 -1.76 15.78
CA ILE A 42 13.09 -0.31 15.66
C ILE A 42 14.43 0.40 15.43
N ARG A 43 15.48 0.04 16.19
CA ARG A 43 16.82 0.57 16.01
C ARG A 43 17.34 0.36 14.60
N ASP A 44 17.25 -0.86 14.09
CA ASP A 44 17.82 -1.24 12.79
C ASP A 44 17.10 -0.52 11.65
N ASN A 45 15.74 -0.45 11.69
CA ASN A 45 14.95 0.36 10.76
C ASN A 45 15.41 1.81 10.75
N ILE A 46 15.55 2.41 11.92
CA ILE A 46 15.70 3.86 12.04
C ILE A 46 17.13 4.32 11.88
N THR A 47 18.12 3.58 12.36
CA THR A 47 19.53 3.99 12.17
C THR A 47 19.91 4.02 10.69
N SER A 48 19.45 3.03 9.91
CA SER A 48 19.67 3.00 8.46
C SER A 48 18.92 4.13 7.74
N THR A 49 17.67 4.37 8.12
CA THR A 49 16.82 5.44 7.55
C THR A 49 17.40 6.82 7.85
N PHE A 50 17.86 7.05 9.08
CA PHE A 50 18.43 8.33 9.48
C PHE A 50 19.77 8.61 8.80
N ARG A 51 20.61 7.59 8.63
CA ARG A 51 21.85 7.73 7.84
C ARG A 51 21.56 8.19 6.41
N GLU A 52 20.58 7.58 5.77
CA GLU A 52 20.17 7.97 4.42
C GLU A 52 19.62 9.39 4.37
N ALA A 53 18.84 9.80 5.37
CA ALA A 53 18.36 11.17 5.49
C ALA A 53 19.52 12.19 5.56
N LEU A 54 20.57 11.89 6.32
CA LEU A 54 21.76 12.73 6.38
C LEU A 54 22.54 12.76 5.06
N ILE A 55 22.64 11.62 4.34
CA ILE A 55 23.23 11.56 2.99
C ILE A 55 22.43 12.42 2.02
N GLN A 56 21.10 12.31 2.04
CA GLN A 56 20.21 13.09 1.19
C GLN A 56 20.36 14.59 1.41
N LEU A 57 20.39 15.04 2.66
CA LEU A 57 20.61 16.46 3.03
C LEU A 57 21.94 17.02 2.53
N ASN A 58 22.97 16.17 2.41
CA ASN A 58 24.28 16.55 1.86
C ASN A 58 24.38 16.37 0.34
N THR A 59 23.32 15.93 -0.33
CA THR A 59 23.31 15.71 -1.77
C THR A 59 22.72 16.92 -2.50
N PRO A 60 23.47 17.61 -3.35
CA PRO A 60 22.96 18.79 -4.06
C PRO A 60 21.76 18.45 -4.96
N ASN A 61 20.88 19.44 -5.15
CA ASN A 61 19.72 19.38 -6.05
C ASN A 61 18.64 18.33 -5.66
N LYS A 62 18.57 17.93 -4.41
CA LYS A 62 17.47 17.15 -3.84
C LYS A 62 16.46 18.06 -3.15
N SER A 63 15.19 17.67 -3.14
CA SER A 63 14.12 18.42 -2.44
C SER A 63 14.03 18.07 -0.95
N ASN A 64 14.89 17.17 -0.48
CA ASN A 64 14.95 16.65 0.89
C ASN A 64 13.62 16.03 1.37
N ASN A 65 12.87 15.43 0.43
CA ASN A 65 11.65 14.70 0.73
C ASN A 65 11.94 13.19 0.82
N MET A 66 11.62 12.60 1.95
CA MET A 66 11.73 11.16 2.17
C MET A 66 10.35 10.56 2.45
N LEU A 67 10.05 9.44 1.81
CA LEU A 67 8.86 8.64 2.08
C LEU A 67 9.22 7.46 2.97
N LEU A 68 8.62 7.41 4.15
CA LEU A 68 8.75 6.31 5.10
C LEU A 68 7.49 5.45 5.08
N VAL A 69 7.61 4.24 4.57
CA VAL A 69 6.50 3.31 4.40
C VAL A 69 6.57 2.24 5.49
N GLY A 70 5.48 2.07 6.22
CA GLY A 70 5.35 0.96 7.17
C GLY A 70 3.96 0.36 7.09
N LYS A 71 3.80 -0.94 7.27
CA LYS A 71 2.51 -1.62 7.18
C LYS A 71 1.47 -1.06 8.16
N VAL A 72 0.19 -1.31 7.90
CA VAL A 72 -0.90 -0.83 8.78
C VAL A 72 -0.72 -1.38 10.19
N GLN A 73 -0.69 -0.52 11.20
CA GLN A 73 -0.46 -0.87 12.62
C GLN A 73 0.87 -1.60 12.91
N SER A 74 1.91 -1.38 12.12
CA SER A 74 3.25 -1.97 12.31
C SER A 74 4.13 -1.26 13.35
N GLY A 75 3.65 -0.17 13.98
CA GLY A 75 4.44 0.56 14.99
C GLY A 75 5.21 1.75 14.41
N LYS A 76 4.77 2.35 13.31
CA LYS A 76 5.39 3.53 12.70
C LYS A 76 5.74 4.65 13.70
N THR A 77 4.84 4.95 14.62
CA THR A 77 5.06 6.04 15.59
C THR A 77 6.25 5.78 16.53
N SER A 78 6.47 4.53 16.99
CA SER A 78 7.65 4.21 17.81
C SER A 78 8.96 4.35 17.01
N ASN A 79 8.93 4.06 15.72
CA ASN A 79 10.05 4.34 14.84
C ASN A 79 10.30 5.85 14.70
N LEU A 80 9.24 6.67 14.58
CA LEU A 80 9.37 8.15 14.54
C LEU A 80 9.90 8.73 15.86
N GLU A 81 9.55 8.18 17.02
CA GLU A 81 10.08 8.57 18.31
C GLU A 81 11.62 8.42 18.34
N LEU A 82 12.14 7.27 17.88
CA LEU A 82 13.58 7.04 17.84
C LEU A 82 14.28 7.87 16.74
N PHE A 83 13.62 8.07 15.58
CA PHE A 83 14.12 8.96 14.53
C PHE A 83 14.31 10.38 15.04
N THR A 84 13.33 10.88 15.80
CA THR A 84 13.38 12.22 16.43
C THR A 84 14.51 12.31 17.44
N ALA A 85 14.72 11.27 18.26
CA ALA A 85 15.81 11.22 19.22
C ALA A 85 17.18 11.31 18.50
N LEU A 86 17.38 10.51 17.43
CA LEU A 86 18.57 10.62 16.59
C LEU A 86 18.73 12.02 15.98
N ALA A 87 17.64 12.64 15.54
CA ALA A 87 17.71 13.98 14.98
C ALA A 87 18.25 14.99 16.00
N PHE A 88 17.77 14.95 17.24
CA PHE A 88 18.28 15.82 18.30
C PHE A 88 19.75 15.54 18.63
N ASP A 89 20.16 14.28 18.68
CA ASP A 89 21.57 13.92 18.93
C ASP A 89 22.50 14.31 17.76
N ASN A 90 21.96 14.58 16.57
CA ASN A 90 22.70 14.99 15.36
C ASN A 90 22.49 16.50 15.03
N GLY A 91 22.09 17.29 16.03
CA GLY A 91 22.05 18.73 15.96
C GLY A 91 20.84 19.34 15.25
N PHE A 92 19.77 18.58 15.05
CA PHE A 92 18.47 19.18 14.74
C PHE A 92 17.88 19.75 16.03
N ASN A 93 17.41 20.99 15.97
CA ASN A 93 16.85 21.68 17.15
C ASN A 93 15.36 22.01 16.99
N LEU A 94 14.78 21.85 15.78
CA LEU A 94 13.36 22.07 15.53
C LEU A 94 12.71 20.88 14.82
N VAL A 95 11.68 20.32 15.44
CA VAL A 95 10.87 19.24 14.88
C VAL A 95 9.43 19.69 14.74
N ILE A 96 8.93 19.72 13.50
CA ILE A 96 7.55 20.06 13.20
C ILE A 96 6.77 18.79 12.91
N ILE A 97 5.69 18.54 13.64
CA ILE A 97 4.87 17.33 13.47
C ILE A 97 3.46 17.70 13.06
N TYR A 98 3.02 17.18 11.92
CA TYR A 98 1.62 17.21 11.53
C TYR A 98 0.90 15.96 12.03
N GLY A 99 0.19 16.10 13.16
CA GLY A 99 -0.39 15.03 13.96
C GLY A 99 -1.89 14.80 13.72
N GLY A 100 -2.30 14.60 12.48
CA GLY A 100 -3.70 14.31 12.15
C GLY A 100 -4.55 15.55 11.83
N TYR A 101 -5.82 15.34 11.51
CA TYR A 101 -6.75 16.37 11.03
C TYR A 101 -7.85 16.74 12.05
N ASP A 102 -7.88 16.10 13.20
CA ASP A 102 -8.80 16.40 14.31
C ASP A 102 -8.06 16.54 15.65
N SER A 103 -8.72 17.18 16.62
CA SER A 103 -8.14 17.50 17.93
C SER A 103 -7.80 16.24 18.74
N THR A 104 -8.55 15.16 18.57
CA THR A 104 -8.30 13.91 19.30
C THR A 104 -6.99 13.27 18.86
N LEU A 105 -6.73 13.21 17.56
CA LEU A 105 -5.48 12.69 17.00
C LEU A 105 -4.29 13.58 17.35
N LEU A 106 -4.49 14.91 17.32
CA LEU A 106 -3.48 15.86 17.73
C LEU A 106 -3.09 15.67 19.20
N SER A 107 -4.08 15.61 20.11
CA SER A 107 -3.85 15.38 21.53
C SER A 107 -3.18 14.04 21.79
N GLN A 108 -3.56 12.98 21.06
CA GLN A 108 -2.91 11.67 21.17
C GLN A 108 -1.44 11.75 20.77
N THR A 109 -1.12 12.40 19.65
CA THR A 109 0.26 12.58 19.16
C THR A 109 1.07 13.42 20.17
N THR A 110 0.54 14.57 20.59
CA THR A 110 1.20 15.45 21.58
C THR A 110 1.50 14.73 22.89
N ASN A 111 0.50 14.05 23.47
CA ASN A 111 0.65 13.31 24.72
C ASN A 111 1.64 12.15 24.60
N ARG A 112 1.69 11.51 23.43
CA ARG A 112 2.62 10.43 23.17
C ARG A 112 4.06 10.93 23.15
N PHE A 113 4.37 11.98 22.38
CA PHE A 113 5.71 12.56 22.36
C PHE A 113 6.10 13.14 23.74
N LYS A 114 5.19 13.84 24.45
CA LYS A 114 5.43 14.28 25.82
C LYS A 114 5.82 13.12 26.73
N LYS A 115 5.06 12.02 26.70
CA LYS A 115 5.36 10.83 27.51
C LYS A 115 6.67 10.15 27.10
N THR A 116 6.95 10.05 25.81
CA THR A 116 8.15 9.37 25.31
C THR A 116 9.41 10.14 25.70
N PHE A 117 9.40 11.47 25.58
CA PHE A 117 10.54 12.32 25.90
C PHE A 117 10.57 12.82 27.35
N ASP A 118 9.63 12.37 28.22
CA ASP A 118 9.43 12.80 29.61
C ASP A 118 9.27 14.33 29.76
N ILE A 119 8.53 14.92 28.82
CA ILE A 119 8.30 16.36 28.83
C ILE A 119 7.26 16.71 29.89
N PRO A 120 7.58 17.56 30.87
CA PRO A 120 6.64 17.96 31.92
C PRO A 120 5.46 18.75 31.35
N ASN A 121 4.34 18.76 32.07
CA ASN A 121 3.18 19.57 31.68
C ASN A 121 3.35 21.06 32.04
N ASP A 122 4.25 21.35 32.99
CA ASP A 122 4.57 22.72 33.39
C ASP A 122 5.68 23.29 32.51
N THR A 123 5.61 24.58 32.23
CA THR A 123 6.55 25.31 31.35
C THR A 123 7.87 25.67 32.05
N ASP A 124 8.47 24.73 32.74
CA ASP A 124 9.83 24.92 33.21
C ASP A 124 10.81 24.51 32.11
N TYR A 125 11.45 25.52 31.49
CA TYR A 125 12.40 25.31 30.39
C TYR A 125 13.83 25.05 30.90
N SER A 126 14.04 24.90 32.21
CA SER A 126 15.37 24.80 32.82
C SER A 126 15.99 23.41 32.76
N ASP A 127 15.20 22.36 32.50
CA ASP A 127 15.69 21.00 32.43
C ASP A 127 16.18 20.59 31.02
N ASP A 128 16.82 19.42 30.91
CA ASP A 128 17.37 18.89 29.68
C ASP A 128 16.32 18.29 28.74
N THR A 129 15.02 18.44 29.01
CA THR A 129 13.95 17.89 28.17
C THR A 129 13.60 18.81 27.00
N PRO A 130 13.16 18.27 25.84
CA PRO A 130 12.64 19.10 24.75
C PRO A 130 11.41 19.90 25.17
N VAL A 131 11.18 21.03 24.49
CA VAL A 131 10.00 21.88 24.69
C VAL A 131 8.93 21.51 23.63
N VAL A 132 7.64 21.52 24.03
CA VAL A 132 6.53 21.24 23.11
C VAL A 132 5.58 22.43 23.06
N PHE A 133 5.38 22.94 21.85
CA PHE A 133 4.30 23.87 21.52
C PHE A 133 3.29 23.14 20.62
N SER A 134 1.99 23.18 20.97
CA SER A 134 0.96 22.46 20.24
C SER A 134 -0.18 23.38 19.81
N SER A 135 -0.70 23.17 18.61
CA SER A 135 -1.89 23.89 18.11
C SER A 135 -3.20 23.50 18.83
N ASP A 136 -3.17 22.48 19.68
CA ASP A 136 -4.29 22.11 20.57
C ASP A 136 -4.47 23.15 21.68
N ASP A 137 -3.36 23.66 22.18
CA ASP A 137 -3.34 24.85 23.05
C ASP A 137 -3.23 26.10 22.18
N SER A 138 -4.39 26.53 21.67
CA SER A 138 -4.44 27.69 20.77
C SER A 138 -3.94 29.00 21.42
N ALA A 139 -3.84 29.04 22.74
CA ALA A 139 -3.23 30.15 23.47
C ALA A 139 -1.70 30.09 23.38
N GLN A 140 -1.06 28.94 23.53
CA GLN A 140 0.40 28.84 23.55
C GLN A 140 1.08 29.26 22.23
N LEU A 141 0.66 28.73 21.09
CA LEU A 141 1.26 29.08 19.79
C LEU A 141 1.01 30.52 19.33
N LEU A 142 -0.07 31.15 19.82
CA LEU A 142 -0.42 32.54 19.48
C LEU A 142 0.19 33.57 20.44
N THR A 143 0.56 33.16 21.66
CA THR A 143 0.99 34.02 22.74
C THR A 143 2.43 33.75 23.17
N VAL A 144 3.10 32.77 22.57
CA VAL A 144 4.53 32.58 22.77
C VAL A 144 5.26 33.82 22.25
N ASP A 145 6.02 34.42 23.10
CA ASP A 145 6.92 35.51 22.75
C ASP A 145 8.00 34.97 21.80
N ASP A 146 8.18 35.64 20.67
CA ASP A 146 9.16 35.23 19.66
C ASP A 146 10.56 35.13 20.27
N GLU A 147 10.91 36.06 21.22
CA GLU A 147 12.17 36.06 21.98
C GLU A 147 12.38 34.76 22.79
N ILE A 148 11.33 34.18 23.36
CA ILE A 148 11.45 32.88 24.09
C ILE A 148 11.87 31.76 23.17
N ILE A 149 11.31 31.70 21.96
CA ILE A 149 11.67 30.65 20.98
C ILE A 149 13.08 30.86 20.47
N GLU A 150 13.47 32.09 20.18
CA GLU A 150 14.83 32.45 19.77
C GLU A 150 15.85 32.11 20.86
N ASP A 151 15.59 32.44 22.11
CA ASP A 151 16.46 32.10 23.27
C ASP A 151 16.60 30.55 23.40
N LEU A 152 15.53 29.79 23.20
CA LEU A 152 15.57 28.32 23.24
C LEU A 152 16.41 27.75 22.10
N LEU A 153 16.27 28.30 20.90
CA LEU A 153 17.03 27.87 19.72
C LEU A 153 18.51 28.23 19.84
N ASP A 154 18.83 29.42 20.35
CA ASP A 154 20.20 29.87 20.60
C ASP A 154 20.89 29.02 21.68
N ALA A 155 20.12 28.48 22.62
CA ALA A 155 20.60 27.54 23.63
C ALA A 155 20.67 26.07 23.13
N ASP A 156 20.48 25.82 21.82
CA ASP A 156 20.38 24.47 21.23
C ASP A 156 19.32 23.58 21.91
N LYS A 157 18.28 24.18 22.49
CA LYS A 157 17.20 23.47 23.16
C LYS A 157 16.25 22.86 22.11
N PRO A 158 16.04 21.52 22.09
CA PRO A 158 15.16 20.93 21.13
C PRO A 158 13.70 21.34 21.30
N ILE A 159 13.05 21.73 20.20
CA ILE A 159 11.66 22.21 20.16
C ILE A 159 10.81 21.32 19.28
N PHE A 160 9.64 20.94 19.80
CA PHE A 160 8.55 20.38 19.03
C PHE A 160 7.49 21.44 18.72
N LEU A 161 7.14 21.59 17.44
CA LEU A 161 5.94 22.29 17.00
C LEU A 161 4.93 21.27 16.47
N ILE A 162 3.90 20.95 17.25
CA ILE A 162 2.92 19.94 16.88
C ILE A 162 1.64 20.62 16.42
N SER A 163 1.25 20.41 15.14
CA SER A 163 0.12 21.07 14.53
C SER A 163 -0.87 20.10 13.91
N MET A 164 -2.14 20.50 13.94
CA MET A 164 -3.21 19.85 13.21
C MET A 164 -3.08 20.12 11.69
N LYS A 165 -3.40 19.13 10.85
CA LYS A 165 -3.41 19.28 9.38
C LYS A 165 -4.62 20.09 8.89
N ARG A 166 -4.77 21.30 9.41
CA ARG A 166 -5.78 22.27 8.97
C ARG A 166 -5.10 23.61 8.65
N PRO A 167 -5.42 24.28 7.56
CA PRO A 167 -4.75 25.53 7.16
C PRO A 167 -4.71 26.55 8.28
N ALA A 168 -5.80 26.73 9.03
CA ALA A 168 -5.85 27.68 10.15
C ALA A 168 -4.86 27.37 11.29
N ALA A 169 -4.58 26.11 11.57
CA ALA A 169 -3.59 25.70 12.58
C ALA A 169 -2.17 25.79 12.03
N MET A 170 -1.99 25.34 10.78
CA MET A 170 -0.68 25.32 10.11
C MET A 170 -0.15 26.74 9.85
N ASN A 171 -1.05 27.66 9.44
CA ASN A 171 -0.66 29.05 9.21
C ASN A 171 -0.16 29.76 10.47
N LYS A 172 -0.63 29.37 11.68
CA LYS A 172 -0.08 29.91 12.94
C LYS A 172 1.40 29.52 13.11
N VAL A 173 1.77 28.30 12.72
CA VAL A 173 3.18 27.87 12.73
C VAL A 173 3.97 28.62 11.65
N ASN A 174 3.39 28.80 10.46
CA ASN A 174 4.02 29.58 9.40
C ASN A 174 4.23 31.05 9.81
N ASP A 175 3.23 31.66 10.46
CA ASP A 175 3.31 33.04 10.96
C ASP A 175 4.40 33.18 12.04
N LEU A 176 4.56 32.18 12.94
CA LEU A 176 5.64 32.14 13.91
C LEU A 176 6.99 32.06 13.20
N LEU A 177 7.19 31.08 12.31
CA LEU A 177 8.43 30.91 11.54
C LEU A 177 8.77 32.12 10.66
N ALA A 178 7.79 32.92 10.28
CA ALA A 178 8.03 34.14 9.50
C ALA A 178 8.62 35.27 10.35
N ARG A 179 8.40 35.27 11.70
CA ARG A 179 8.81 36.33 12.61
C ARG A 179 10.17 36.10 13.28
N ILE A 180 10.49 34.83 13.62
CA ILE A 180 11.70 34.47 14.36
C ILE A 180 12.95 34.47 13.47
N ASP A 181 14.13 34.69 14.11
CA ASP A 181 15.41 34.45 13.45
C ASP A 181 15.65 32.95 13.21
N LYS A 182 16.04 32.62 11.98
CA LYS A 182 16.22 31.24 11.50
C LYS A 182 17.66 30.84 11.29
N SER A 183 18.62 31.73 11.62
CA SER A 183 20.05 31.50 11.35
C SER A 183 20.61 30.24 12.04
N ASN A 184 20.03 29.85 13.19
CA ASN A 184 20.46 28.71 14.00
C ASN A 184 19.46 27.52 13.91
N ILE A 185 18.47 27.56 12.99
CA ILE A 185 17.47 26.47 12.87
C ILE A 185 17.99 25.36 11.97
N LYS A 186 18.09 24.15 12.51
CA LYS A 186 18.17 22.92 11.75
C LYS A 186 16.91 22.10 11.98
N ALA A 187 16.02 22.13 11.00
CA ALA A 187 14.66 21.59 11.14
C ALA A 187 14.40 20.32 10.36
N PHE A 188 13.51 19.49 10.90
CA PHE A 188 12.83 18.49 10.07
C PHE A 188 11.33 18.47 10.33
N ILE A 189 10.58 18.03 9.33
CA ILE A 189 9.12 18.02 9.31
C ILE A 189 8.66 16.58 9.21
N ILE A 190 7.81 16.13 10.13
CA ILE A 190 7.12 14.85 10.09
C ILE A 190 5.68 15.08 9.63
N ASP A 191 5.33 14.50 8.50
CA ASP A 191 3.96 14.45 7.98
C ASP A 191 3.39 13.05 8.19
N ASP A 192 2.83 12.79 9.38
CA ASP A 192 2.22 11.49 9.69
C ASP A 192 0.90 11.34 8.92
N GLU A 193 0.66 10.18 8.32
CA GLU A 193 -0.38 9.95 7.33
C GLU A 193 -0.30 10.95 6.16
N GLY A 194 0.89 11.09 5.54
CA GLY A 194 1.17 12.05 4.48
C GLY A 194 0.35 11.86 3.19
N ASP A 195 -0.24 10.69 2.99
CA ASP A 195 -1.21 10.40 1.93
C ASP A 195 -2.58 11.09 2.13
N GLN A 196 -2.80 11.72 3.31
CA GLN A 196 -4.05 12.38 3.68
C GLN A 196 -3.89 13.88 3.86
N ALA A 197 -4.84 14.62 3.35
CA ALA A 197 -4.97 16.06 3.49
C ALA A 197 -3.76 16.89 3.00
N SER A 198 -2.54 16.34 3.03
CA SER A 198 -1.30 17.02 2.66
C SER A 198 -1.16 17.26 1.16
N LEU A 199 -1.78 16.43 0.34
CA LEU A 199 -1.58 16.40 -1.11
C LEU A 199 -2.42 17.45 -1.83
N ASN A 200 -1.90 17.94 -2.97
CA ASN A 200 -2.62 18.91 -3.79
C ASN A 200 -3.81 18.26 -4.51
N THR A 201 -5.03 18.71 -4.20
CA THR A 201 -6.29 18.19 -4.75
C THR A 201 -6.83 19.01 -5.92
N LYS A 202 -6.15 20.07 -6.35
CA LYS A 202 -6.58 20.93 -7.44
C LYS A 202 -6.43 20.26 -8.80
N LYS A 203 -7.29 20.60 -9.76
CA LYS A 203 -7.24 20.04 -11.12
C LYS A 203 -6.01 20.51 -11.88
N ASN A 204 -5.69 21.79 -11.79
CA ASN A 204 -4.48 22.35 -12.40
C ASN A 204 -3.40 22.52 -11.35
N LYS A 205 -2.68 21.41 -11.06
CA LYS A 205 -1.70 21.36 -9.98
C LYS A 205 -0.44 22.22 -10.24
N ALA A 206 -0.17 22.53 -11.50
CA ALA A 206 0.94 23.39 -11.86
C ALA A 206 0.71 24.87 -11.49
N LEU A 207 -0.56 25.30 -11.45
CA LEU A 207 -0.91 26.69 -11.18
C LEU A 207 -1.66 26.90 -9.85
N ASP A 208 -2.37 25.87 -9.38
CA ASP A 208 -3.26 25.96 -8.23
C ASP A 208 -2.82 25.01 -7.11
N ALA A 209 -2.89 25.48 -5.87
CA ALA A 209 -2.62 24.70 -4.67
C ALA A 209 -3.87 24.57 -3.78
N SER A 210 -4.07 23.38 -3.18
CA SER A 210 -5.04 23.25 -2.10
C SER A 210 -4.49 23.90 -0.83
N ALA A 211 -5.37 24.42 0.03
CA ALA A 211 -4.96 25.24 1.16
C ALA A 211 -3.98 24.51 2.12
N THR A 212 -4.23 23.24 2.45
CA THR A 212 -3.31 22.45 3.30
C THR A 212 -1.96 22.24 2.63
N TYR A 213 -1.95 21.87 1.35
CA TYR A 213 -0.72 21.73 0.57
C TYR A 213 0.07 23.03 0.53
N ALA A 214 -0.60 24.15 0.25
CA ALA A 214 0.04 25.46 0.23
C ALA A 214 0.65 25.84 1.60
N SER A 215 -0.03 25.51 2.70
CA SER A 215 0.51 25.75 4.04
C SER A 215 1.78 24.92 4.33
N ILE A 216 1.84 23.65 3.85
CA ILE A 216 3.05 22.81 4.00
C ILE A 216 4.20 23.38 3.15
N VAL A 217 3.92 23.74 1.90
CA VAL A 217 4.92 24.34 1.02
C VAL A 217 5.46 25.64 1.60
N SER A 218 4.58 26.52 2.09
CA SER A 218 4.98 27.76 2.77
C SER A 218 5.88 27.49 3.97
N MET A 219 5.59 26.45 4.75
CA MET A 219 6.45 26.07 5.87
C MET A 219 7.85 25.66 5.42
N LYS A 220 7.94 24.85 4.38
CA LYS A 220 9.24 24.48 3.78
C LYS A 220 10.01 25.72 3.29
N ASP A 221 9.30 26.72 2.75
CA ASP A 221 9.91 27.95 2.26
C ASP A 221 10.40 28.88 3.38
N HIS A 222 9.89 28.74 4.59
CA HIS A 222 10.38 29.47 5.77
C HIS A 222 11.66 28.88 6.39
N LEU A 223 12.00 27.65 6.05
CA LEU A 223 13.12 26.90 6.61
C LEU A 223 14.21 26.70 5.54
N ASP A 224 15.46 26.60 5.97
CA ASP A 224 16.57 26.34 5.07
C ASP A 224 16.71 24.82 4.86
N ASP A 225 16.35 24.36 3.68
CA ASP A 225 16.40 22.96 3.23
C ASP A 225 15.97 21.92 4.30
N PRO A 226 14.76 22.02 4.88
CA PRO A 226 14.34 21.10 5.93
C PRO A 226 14.14 19.69 5.34
N LEU A 227 14.55 18.68 6.12
CA LEU A 227 14.14 17.30 5.81
C LEU A 227 12.62 17.17 5.98
N TYR A 228 11.94 16.75 4.92
CA TYR A 228 10.50 16.48 4.96
C TYR A 228 10.25 14.98 4.89
N LEU A 229 9.71 14.41 5.97
CA LEU A 229 9.45 12.99 6.14
C LEU A 229 7.96 12.72 6.05
N SER A 230 7.48 12.24 4.89
CA SER A 230 6.14 11.70 4.73
C SER A 230 6.06 10.29 5.26
N VAL A 231 5.14 10.02 6.18
CA VAL A 231 4.97 8.70 6.80
C VAL A 231 3.59 8.14 6.46
N THR A 232 3.53 6.92 5.95
CA THR A 232 2.25 6.29 5.63
C THR A 232 2.30 4.76 5.66
N ALA A 233 1.13 4.14 5.75
CA ALA A 233 0.94 2.71 5.48
C ALA A 233 0.41 2.44 4.07
N THR A 234 -0.01 3.47 3.36
CA THR A 234 -0.68 3.39 2.05
C THR A 234 -0.02 4.36 1.08
N PRO A 235 1.16 4.00 0.54
CA PRO A 235 2.01 4.90 -0.22
C PRO A 235 1.48 5.27 -1.61
N GLN A 236 0.39 4.64 -2.10
CA GLN A 236 -0.10 4.73 -3.47
C GLN A 236 -0.30 6.18 -3.95
N ALA A 237 -0.73 7.07 -3.07
CA ALA A 237 -0.91 8.47 -3.43
C ALA A 237 0.42 9.22 -3.59
N LEU A 238 1.41 8.90 -2.75
CA LEU A 238 2.71 9.57 -2.71
C LEU A 238 3.66 9.10 -3.81
N ILE A 239 3.64 7.80 -4.16
CA ILE A 239 4.47 7.26 -5.25
C ILE A 239 4.02 7.75 -6.64
N PHE A 240 2.74 8.09 -6.80
CA PHE A 240 2.17 8.61 -8.05
C PHE A 240 2.01 10.14 -8.06
N LEU A 241 2.75 10.87 -7.22
CA LEU A 241 2.78 12.33 -7.31
C LEU A 241 3.41 12.78 -8.63
N ASP A 242 2.82 13.82 -9.22
CA ASP A 242 3.34 14.43 -10.44
C ASP A 242 4.65 15.23 -10.18
N GLU A 243 5.31 15.60 -11.26
CA GLU A 243 6.58 16.35 -11.21
C GLU A 243 6.46 17.76 -10.61
N TYR A 244 5.25 18.34 -10.61
CA TYR A 244 4.98 19.67 -10.04
C TYR A 244 4.82 19.66 -8.52
N SER A 245 4.69 18.49 -7.92
CA SER A 245 4.49 18.39 -6.48
C SER A 245 5.79 18.60 -5.71
N ARG A 246 5.83 19.62 -4.88
CA ARG A 246 6.95 19.92 -3.99
C ARG A 246 7.07 18.95 -2.80
N LEU A 247 6.12 18.01 -2.66
CA LEU A 247 6.14 16.95 -1.65
C LEU A 247 6.48 15.58 -2.25
N ARG A 248 6.87 15.54 -3.53
CA ARG A 248 7.29 14.32 -4.19
C ARG A 248 8.53 13.74 -3.51
N PRO A 249 8.52 12.45 -3.14
CA PRO A 249 9.66 11.81 -2.51
C PRO A 249 10.88 11.72 -3.43
N ASP A 250 12.06 12.01 -2.89
CA ASP A 250 13.36 11.74 -3.54
C ASP A 250 13.87 10.34 -3.19
N SER A 251 13.43 9.81 -2.05
CA SER A 251 13.81 8.48 -1.57
C SER A 251 12.66 7.79 -0.84
N ILE A 252 12.70 6.46 -0.82
CA ILE A 252 11.75 5.60 -0.09
C ILE A 252 12.52 4.76 0.91
N ARG A 253 12.00 4.68 2.14
CA ARG A 253 12.51 3.81 3.19
C ARG A 253 11.38 3.00 3.81
N LEU A 254 11.70 1.76 4.20
CA LEU A 254 10.73 0.84 4.79
C LEU A 254 10.91 0.75 6.29
N ILE A 255 9.79 0.70 7.02
CA ILE A 255 9.73 0.27 8.40
C ILE A 255 9.30 -1.20 8.39
N GLU A 256 10.26 -2.08 8.57
CA GLU A 256 10.00 -3.51 8.71
C GLU A 256 9.21 -3.77 10.00
N PRO A 257 8.08 -4.50 9.91
CA PRO A 257 7.35 -4.86 11.12
C PRO A 257 8.18 -5.79 11.99
N GLY A 258 8.07 -5.63 13.30
CA GLY A 258 8.71 -6.52 14.27
C GLY A 258 8.07 -7.90 14.31
N LYS A 259 8.74 -8.84 15.01
CA LYS A 259 8.24 -10.20 15.20
C LYS A 259 6.85 -10.21 15.83
N GLY A 260 5.97 -11.05 15.30
CA GLY A 260 4.60 -11.22 15.77
C GLY A 260 3.60 -10.28 15.12
N TYR A 261 4.02 -9.50 14.11
CA TYR A 261 3.10 -8.75 13.27
C TYR A 261 2.35 -9.70 12.31
N CYS A 262 1.03 -9.51 12.24
CA CYS A 262 0.13 -10.21 11.32
C CYS A 262 -0.48 -9.17 10.39
N GLY A 263 -0.02 -9.16 9.15
CA GLY A 263 -0.46 -8.27 8.09
C GLY A 263 -1.58 -8.86 7.23
N VAL A 264 -1.77 -8.28 6.05
CA VAL A 264 -2.80 -8.72 5.12
C VAL A 264 -2.57 -10.18 4.66
N ASP A 265 -1.33 -10.58 4.49
CA ASP A 265 -0.89 -11.94 4.17
C ASP A 265 -1.32 -12.98 5.21
N ALA A 266 -1.17 -12.67 6.50
CA ALA A 266 -1.54 -13.58 7.59
C ALA A 266 -3.05 -13.89 7.65
N TYR A 267 -3.88 -12.98 7.12
CA TYR A 267 -5.33 -13.13 7.13
C TYR A 267 -5.93 -13.56 5.78
N HIS A 268 -5.30 -13.20 4.66
CA HIS A 268 -5.96 -13.25 3.36
C HIS A 268 -5.23 -14.06 2.27
N LEU A 269 -3.91 -14.37 2.41
CA LEU A 269 -3.17 -15.12 1.37
C LEU A 269 -3.31 -16.63 1.49
N TYR A 270 -3.33 -17.17 2.68
CA TYR A 270 -3.37 -18.61 2.90
C TYR A 270 -4.72 -19.01 3.50
N ASP A 271 -5.06 -20.26 3.43
CA ASP A 271 -6.22 -20.80 4.15
C ASP A 271 -5.95 -20.75 5.67
N SER A 272 -5.90 -19.51 6.17
CA SER A 272 -5.60 -19.18 7.55
C SER A 272 -6.72 -19.58 8.51
N GLY A 273 -7.89 -19.91 7.96
CA GLY A 273 -9.10 -20.13 8.73
C GLY A 273 -9.60 -18.89 9.47
N THR A 274 -9.09 -17.69 9.17
CA THR A 274 -9.49 -16.44 9.84
C THR A 274 -10.71 -15.77 9.22
N ILE A 275 -11.06 -16.13 7.98
CA ILE A 275 -12.21 -15.55 7.26
C ILE A 275 -13.44 -16.43 7.47
N GLU A 276 -14.55 -15.77 7.81
CA GLU A 276 -15.88 -16.36 7.87
C GLU A 276 -16.78 -15.62 6.90
N LEU A 277 -17.39 -16.33 5.96
CA LEU A 277 -18.21 -15.71 4.92
C LEU A 277 -19.61 -15.42 5.46
N ILE A 278 -20.09 -14.22 5.19
CA ILE A 278 -21.48 -13.80 5.37
C ILE A 278 -22.16 -13.73 4.00
N ASP A 279 -23.39 -14.17 3.92
CA ASP A 279 -24.16 -14.15 2.69
C ASP A 279 -24.92 -12.83 2.45
N ASP A 280 -25.58 -12.76 1.30
CA ASP A 280 -26.32 -11.56 0.91
C ASP A 280 -27.59 -11.38 1.73
N GLU A 281 -28.20 -12.47 2.23
CA GLU A 281 -29.40 -12.43 3.07
C GLU A 281 -29.10 -11.76 4.41
N ASP A 282 -28.00 -12.11 5.06
CA ASP A 282 -27.52 -11.47 6.28
C ASP A 282 -27.28 -9.96 6.12
N GLN A 283 -26.78 -9.54 4.94
CA GLN A 283 -26.58 -8.12 4.66
C GLN A 283 -27.92 -7.39 4.48
N GLN A 284 -28.90 -8.04 3.87
CA GLN A 284 -30.25 -7.51 3.71
C GLN A 284 -30.96 -7.36 5.07
N ASP A 285 -30.88 -8.39 5.93
CA ASP A 285 -31.43 -8.36 7.28
C ASP A 285 -30.95 -7.15 8.08
N LEU A 286 -29.64 -6.90 8.07
CA LEU A 286 -29.07 -5.73 8.75
C LEU A 286 -29.58 -4.41 8.19
N SER A 287 -29.83 -4.33 6.89
CA SER A 287 -30.39 -3.15 6.22
C SER A 287 -31.87 -2.96 6.59
N ASP A 288 -32.59 -4.04 6.81
CA ASP A 288 -34.01 -4.04 7.21
C ASP A 288 -34.21 -3.87 8.73
N GLY A 289 -33.11 -3.75 9.49
CA GLY A 289 -33.13 -3.57 10.94
C GLY A 289 -33.37 -4.87 11.72
N VAL A 290 -33.03 -6.00 11.12
CA VAL A 290 -33.05 -7.33 11.75
C VAL A 290 -31.62 -7.72 12.13
N LEU A 291 -31.42 -8.29 13.31
CA LEU A 291 -30.10 -8.78 13.73
C LEU A 291 -29.77 -10.08 13.02
N ALA A 292 -28.93 -10.00 11.99
CA ALA A 292 -28.51 -11.12 11.16
C ALA A 292 -27.86 -12.24 11.98
N ASP A 293 -28.06 -13.50 11.57
CA ASP A 293 -27.51 -14.65 12.28
C ASP A 293 -25.98 -14.70 12.23
N SER A 294 -25.36 -14.27 11.14
CA SER A 294 -23.90 -14.11 11.07
C SER A 294 -23.38 -13.09 12.10
N LEU A 295 -24.10 -12.00 12.37
CA LEU A 295 -23.70 -11.04 13.39
C LEU A 295 -23.89 -11.58 14.81
N LYS A 296 -24.97 -12.32 15.09
CA LYS A 296 -25.14 -13.05 16.36
C LYS A 296 -23.97 -14.02 16.58
N ASN A 297 -23.59 -14.75 15.54
CA ASN A 297 -22.49 -15.71 15.58
C ASN A 297 -21.12 -15.01 15.76
N ALA A 298 -20.90 -13.87 15.15
CA ALA A 298 -19.71 -13.05 15.37
C ALA A 298 -19.60 -12.57 16.82
N ILE A 299 -20.72 -12.19 17.45
CA ILE A 299 -20.77 -11.81 18.87
C ILE A 299 -20.50 -13.03 19.78
N ARG A 300 -21.09 -14.19 19.47
CA ARG A 300 -20.81 -15.45 20.21
C ARG A 300 -19.33 -15.81 20.10
N HIS A 301 -18.77 -15.77 18.89
CA HIS A 301 -17.34 -15.99 18.66
C HIS A 301 -16.49 -15.04 19.52
N TYR A 302 -16.78 -13.73 19.51
CA TYR A 302 -16.07 -12.73 20.31
C TYR A 302 -16.08 -13.04 21.81
N ILE A 303 -17.23 -13.42 22.36
CA ILE A 303 -17.37 -13.72 23.79
C ILE A 303 -16.58 -14.98 24.17
N ILE A 304 -16.64 -16.03 23.34
CA ILE A 304 -15.86 -17.26 23.54
C ILE A 304 -14.35 -16.99 23.44
N ALA A 305 -13.92 -16.27 22.39
CA ALA A 305 -12.52 -15.86 22.21
C ALA A 305 -12.02 -15.05 23.41
N SER A 306 -12.86 -14.17 23.95
CA SER A 306 -12.54 -13.38 25.15
C SER A 306 -12.31 -14.25 26.39
N ALA A 307 -13.08 -15.33 26.55
CA ALA A 307 -12.88 -16.29 27.64
C ALA A 307 -11.57 -17.08 27.48
N ILE A 308 -11.25 -17.50 26.25
CA ILE A 308 -9.97 -18.17 25.96
C ILE A 308 -8.79 -17.21 26.21
N MET A 309 -8.88 -15.95 25.74
CA MET A 309 -7.87 -14.93 26.03
C MET A 309 -7.69 -14.71 27.52
N PHE A 310 -8.78 -14.68 28.28
CA PHE A 310 -8.73 -14.58 29.74
C PHE A 310 -7.94 -15.75 30.36
N LYS A 311 -8.18 -17.00 29.93
CA LYS A 311 -7.40 -18.17 30.36
C LYS A 311 -5.92 -18.08 29.96
N ARG A 312 -5.61 -17.47 28.81
CA ARG A 312 -4.22 -17.18 28.37
C ARG A 312 -3.59 -16.00 29.11
N GLY A 313 -4.25 -15.44 30.13
CA GLY A 313 -3.73 -14.34 30.95
C GLY A 313 -4.02 -12.92 30.43
N ARG A 314 -4.68 -12.78 29.26
CA ARG A 314 -5.07 -11.48 28.73
C ARG A 314 -6.50 -11.10 29.15
N LYS A 315 -6.62 -10.09 30.00
CA LYS A 315 -7.89 -9.68 30.62
C LYS A 315 -8.64 -8.59 29.85
N SER A 316 -8.38 -8.42 28.55
CA SER A 316 -9.05 -7.45 27.70
C SER A 316 -9.10 -7.94 26.26
N SER A 317 -10.23 -7.69 25.59
CA SER A 317 -10.45 -8.01 24.17
C SER A 317 -11.38 -7.01 23.52
N GLU A 318 -11.36 -6.97 22.20
CA GLU A 318 -12.09 -6.01 21.39
C GLU A 318 -12.72 -6.69 20.19
N MET A 319 -13.92 -6.21 19.82
CA MET A 319 -14.62 -6.54 18.59
C MET A 319 -14.96 -5.25 17.85
N ILE A 320 -14.93 -5.29 16.51
CA ILE A 320 -15.36 -4.20 15.64
C ILE A 320 -16.53 -4.68 14.77
N ILE A 321 -17.59 -3.84 14.71
CA ILE A 321 -18.69 -3.99 13.76
C ILE A 321 -18.67 -2.76 12.85
N HIS A 322 -18.33 -3.01 11.57
CA HIS A 322 -18.19 -1.98 10.53
C HIS A 322 -19.00 -2.39 9.30
N SER A 323 -20.32 -2.16 9.36
CA SER A 323 -21.28 -2.68 8.38
C SER A 323 -21.84 -1.63 7.43
N HIS A 324 -22.07 -0.39 7.86
CA HIS A 324 -22.74 0.64 7.08
C HIS A 324 -21.98 1.97 7.02
N ARG A 325 -22.42 2.86 6.14
CA ARG A 325 -21.85 4.20 6.00
C ARG A 325 -22.57 5.25 6.84
N ASN A 326 -23.89 5.13 6.94
CA ASN A 326 -24.72 6.19 7.52
C ASN A 326 -24.74 6.09 9.05
N VAL A 327 -24.84 7.25 9.69
CA VAL A 327 -24.89 7.37 11.16
C VAL A 327 -26.17 6.76 11.74
N SER A 328 -27.30 6.87 11.01
CA SER A 328 -28.58 6.24 11.40
C SER A 328 -28.47 4.74 11.54
N ASP A 329 -27.81 4.10 10.58
CA ASP A 329 -27.66 2.65 10.54
C ASP A 329 -26.78 2.13 11.68
N HIS A 330 -25.71 2.88 12.03
CA HIS A 330 -24.88 2.58 13.20
C HIS A 330 -25.70 2.58 14.51
N SER A 331 -26.62 3.53 14.68
CA SER A 331 -27.46 3.63 15.87
C SER A 331 -28.49 2.50 15.92
N THR A 332 -28.96 2.04 14.77
CA THR A 332 -29.89 0.89 14.67
C THR A 332 -29.16 -0.40 15.04
N ILE A 333 -27.99 -0.65 14.46
CA ILE A 333 -27.15 -1.81 14.78
C ILE A 333 -26.74 -1.80 16.25
N TYR A 334 -26.35 -0.64 16.79
CA TYR A 334 -26.05 -0.51 18.21
C TYR A 334 -27.20 -1.00 19.09
N ARG A 335 -28.43 -0.54 18.81
CA ARG A 335 -29.62 -0.97 19.60
C ARG A 335 -29.89 -2.47 19.48
N MET A 336 -29.75 -3.04 18.26
CA MET A 336 -29.96 -4.49 18.08
C MET A 336 -28.92 -5.32 18.85
N VAL A 337 -27.63 -4.93 18.74
CA VAL A 337 -26.55 -5.61 19.47
C VAL A 337 -26.70 -5.42 20.99
N ASP A 338 -27.14 -4.24 21.43
CA ASP A 338 -27.37 -3.94 22.85
C ASP A 338 -28.44 -4.84 23.41
N VAL A 339 -29.60 -4.96 22.75
CA VAL A 339 -30.68 -5.87 23.15
C VAL A 339 -30.17 -7.31 23.21
N PHE A 340 -29.42 -7.77 22.22
CA PHE A 340 -28.90 -9.13 22.19
C PHE A 340 -27.92 -9.41 23.34
N VAL A 341 -26.98 -8.51 23.59
CA VAL A 341 -25.99 -8.64 24.68
C VAL A 341 -26.66 -8.47 26.04
N GLN A 342 -27.60 -7.54 26.17
CA GLN A 342 -28.31 -7.29 27.44
C GLN A 342 -29.20 -8.46 27.84
N SER A 343 -29.88 -9.10 26.88
CA SER A 343 -30.67 -10.31 27.14
C SER A 343 -29.84 -11.41 27.83
N PHE A 344 -28.61 -11.63 27.34
CA PHE A 344 -27.73 -12.62 27.99
C PHE A 344 -27.23 -12.15 29.37
N LYS A 345 -26.96 -10.84 29.55
CA LYS A 345 -26.60 -10.29 30.87
C LYS A 345 -27.73 -10.49 31.87
N ASP A 346 -28.96 -10.24 31.47
CA ASP A 346 -30.15 -10.37 32.30
C ASP A 346 -30.38 -11.82 32.72
N GLN A 347 -30.22 -12.79 31.82
CA GLN A 347 -30.27 -14.22 32.13
C GLN A 347 -29.24 -14.59 33.22
N VAL A 348 -28.00 -14.07 33.13
CA VAL A 348 -26.98 -14.34 34.15
C VAL A 348 -27.21 -13.58 35.43
N GLU A 349 -27.85 -12.42 35.41
CA GLU A 349 -28.13 -11.59 36.60
C GLU A 349 -29.30 -12.13 37.42
N PHE A 350 -30.34 -12.61 36.73
CA PHE A 350 -31.56 -13.11 37.37
C PHE A 350 -31.60 -14.64 37.52
N ASP A 351 -30.50 -15.35 37.22
CA ASP A 351 -30.38 -16.82 37.29
C ASP A 351 -31.49 -17.55 36.49
N ASP A 352 -31.82 -17.02 35.30
CA ASP A 352 -32.78 -17.61 34.37
C ASP A 352 -32.25 -18.94 33.82
N THR A 353 -32.53 -20.04 34.52
CA THR A 353 -31.97 -21.36 34.23
C THR A 353 -32.38 -21.85 32.83
N GLU A 354 -33.63 -21.66 32.42
CA GLU A 354 -34.14 -22.12 31.12
C GLU A 354 -33.51 -21.31 29.98
N GLY A 355 -33.49 -19.98 30.11
CA GLY A 355 -32.83 -19.09 29.16
C GLY A 355 -31.33 -19.36 29.05
N LEU A 356 -30.62 -19.60 30.17
CA LEU A 356 -29.20 -19.93 30.20
C LEU A 356 -28.88 -21.27 29.53
N GLU A 357 -29.72 -22.31 29.67
CA GLU A 357 -29.50 -23.58 28.97
C GLU A 357 -29.63 -23.45 27.46
N ILE A 358 -30.60 -22.67 26.97
CA ILE A 358 -30.76 -22.37 25.55
C ILE A 358 -29.53 -21.60 25.04
N THR A 359 -29.15 -20.53 25.74
CA THR A 359 -27.98 -19.70 25.38
C THR A 359 -26.70 -20.53 25.43
N LYS A 360 -26.51 -21.39 26.45
CA LYS A 360 -25.35 -22.29 26.53
C LYS A 360 -25.24 -23.22 25.32
N SER A 361 -26.38 -23.77 24.88
CA SER A 361 -26.41 -24.64 23.69
C SER A 361 -25.99 -23.91 22.40
N GLU A 362 -26.42 -22.66 22.21
CA GLU A 362 -26.03 -21.81 21.07
C GLU A 362 -24.54 -21.47 21.11
N TYR A 363 -23.98 -21.17 22.29
CA TYR A 363 -22.55 -20.92 22.47
C TYR A 363 -21.72 -22.19 22.31
N ALA A 364 -22.21 -23.35 22.74
CA ALA A 364 -21.56 -24.63 22.51
C ALA A 364 -21.47 -24.97 21.02
N LEU A 365 -22.53 -24.68 20.25
CA LEU A 365 -22.56 -24.84 18.81
C LEU A 365 -21.52 -23.90 18.15
N ALA A 366 -21.51 -22.61 18.53
CA ALA A 366 -20.56 -21.64 18.03
C ALA A 366 -19.10 -22.03 18.36
N TYR A 367 -18.87 -22.56 19.57
CA TYR A 367 -17.57 -23.07 19.98
C TYR A 367 -17.13 -24.26 19.10
N SER A 368 -18.04 -25.17 18.79
CA SER A 368 -17.77 -26.31 17.90
C SER A 368 -17.42 -25.87 16.48
N ILE A 369 -18.08 -24.83 15.96
CA ILE A 369 -17.89 -24.34 14.59
C ILE A 369 -16.58 -23.56 14.45
N TYR A 370 -16.32 -22.59 15.34
CA TYR A 370 -15.29 -21.59 15.15
C TYR A 370 -13.95 -21.93 15.77
N PHE A 371 -13.91 -22.86 16.73
CA PHE A 371 -12.66 -23.22 17.40
C PHE A 371 -12.26 -24.64 17.02
N GLY A 372 -11.20 -24.78 16.26
CA GLY A 372 -10.73 -26.04 15.71
C GLY A 372 -10.34 -27.06 16.80
N ALA A 373 -10.13 -28.33 16.39
CA ALA A 373 -9.87 -29.45 17.29
C ALA A 373 -8.70 -29.22 18.29
N LEU A 374 -7.66 -28.49 17.89
CA LEU A 374 -6.52 -28.18 18.79
C LEU A 374 -6.93 -27.26 19.95
N ILE A 375 -7.79 -26.25 19.68
CA ILE A 375 -8.29 -25.37 20.74
C ILE A 375 -9.29 -26.10 21.60
N GLN A 376 -10.18 -26.90 21.02
CA GLN A 376 -11.15 -27.71 21.77
C GLN A 376 -10.48 -28.71 22.70
N GLN A 377 -9.38 -29.35 22.30
CA GLN A 377 -8.60 -30.22 23.15
C GLN A 377 -7.90 -29.50 24.32
N SER A 378 -7.57 -28.21 24.14
CA SER A 378 -6.88 -27.41 25.15
C SER A 378 -7.81 -26.71 26.13
N TYR A 379 -9.06 -26.46 25.75
CA TYR A 379 -10.03 -25.71 26.54
C TYR A 379 -11.39 -26.40 26.53
N ASP A 380 -11.77 -26.95 27.67
CA ASP A 380 -13.09 -27.49 27.89
C ASP A 380 -14.16 -26.39 27.88
N PHE A 381 -15.26 -26.62 27.14
CA PHE A 381 -16.29 -25.62 26.94
C PHE A 381 -17.00 -25.26 28.26
N ASP A 382 -17.28 -26.23 29.14
CA ASP A 382 -17.97 -25.94 30.39
C ASP A 382 -17.15 -24.99 31.28
N SER A 383 -15.84 -25.19 31.33
CA SER A 383 -14.96 -24.27 32.05
C SER A 383 -14.86 -22.87 31.38
N LEU A 384 -15.04 -22.78 30.08
CA LEU A 384 -15.15 -21.49 29.39
C LEU A 384 -16.49 -20.83 29.66
N TRP A 385 -17.57 -21.60 29.72
CA TRP A 385 -18.90 -21.11 30.03
C TRP A 385 -18.95 -20.44 31.41
N ASP A 386 -18.35 -21.07 32.42
CA ASP A 386 -18.22 -20.49 33.77
C ASP A 386 -17.48 -19.13 33.73
N ILE A 387 -16.44 -19.02 32.93
CA ILE A 387 -15.71 -17.76 32.73
C ILE A 387 -16.58 -16.74 32.00
N ILE A 388 -17.30 -17.16 30.95
CA ILE A 388 -18.20 -16.29 30.20
C ILE A 388 -19.21 -15.66 31.14
N CYS A 389 -19.91 -16.46 31.91
CA CYS A 389 -20.96 -16.00 32.84
C CYS A 389 -20.40 -15.15 33.99
N SER A 390 -19.30 -15.59 34.64
CA SER A 390 -18.76 -14.92 35.82
C SER A 390 -17.87 -13.74 35.57
N LYS A 391 -17.10 -13.70 34.42
CA LYS A 391 -16.05 -12.75 34.19
C LYS A 391 -16.23 -11.88 32.95
N ILE A 392 -16.85 -12.39 31.89
CA ILE A 392 -16.88 -11.74 30.59
C ILE A 392 -18.17 -10.96 30.38
N ILE A 393 -19.34 -11.66 30.29
CA ILE A 393 -20.57 -11.07 29.78
C ILE A 393 -21.03 -9.83 30.56
N ARG A 394 -20.95 -9.83 31.88
CA ARG A 394 -21.29 -8.68 32.72
C ARG A 394 -20.44 -7.45 32.49
N ARG A 395 -19.28 -7.62 31.83
CA ARG A 395 -18.28 -6.58 31.58
C ARG A 395 -18.12 -6.24 30.11
N VAL A 396 -18.97 -6.75 29.22
CA VAL A 396 -19.04 -6.36 27.82
C VAL A 396 -19.68 -4.99 27.70
N TYR A 397 -19.01 -4.08 27.03
CA TYR A 397 -19.44 -2.71 26.78
C TYR A 397 -19.53 -2.45 25.28
N LEU A 398 -20.64 -1.86 24.88
CA LEU A 398 -20.84 -1.37 23.52
C LEU A 398 -20.39 0.09 23.43
N ILE A 399 -19.68 0.43 22.37
CA ILE A 399 -19.15 1.77 22.12
C ILE A 399 -19.55 2.19 20.71
N LEU A 400 -20.42 3.20 20.60
CA LEU A 400 -20.82 3.80 19.33
C LEU A 400 -19.85 4.90 18.96
N LYS A 401 -19.13 4.74 17.83
CA LYS A 401 -18.21 5.75 17.27
C LYS A 401 -18.74 6.27 15.93
N ASN A 402 -19.47 7.37 16.00
CA ASN A 402 -19.94 8.09 14.80
C ASN A 402 -19.86 9.62 15.03
N SER A 403 -20.06 10.39 13.98
CA SER A 403 -19.97 11.85 14.03
C SER A 403 -21.07 12.55 14.85
N ALA A 404 -22.14 11.83 15.19
CA ALA A 404 -23.27 12.35 15.98
C ALA A 404 -23.24 11.94 17.45
N GLY A 405 -22.43 10.92 17.83
CA GLY A 405 -22.38 10.35 19.15
C GLY A 405 -21.02 10.53 19.81
N GLN A 406 -20.94 11.37 20.83
CA GLN A 406 -19.86 11.35 21.79
C GLN A 406 -20.26 10.44 22.96
N VAL A 407 -19.88 9.16 22.89
CA VAL A 407 -19.75 8.40 24.14
C VAL A 407 -18.48 8.89 24.80
N THR A 408 -18.60 9.40 26.01
CA THR A 408 -17.54 10.02 26.80
C THR A 408 -16.29 9.13 26.84
N GLN A 409 -15.20 9.57 26.23
CA GLN A 409 -13.89 8.88 26.19
C GLN A 409 -13.31 8.63 27.60
N ALA A 410 -13.69 9.40 28.58
CA ALA A 410 -13.14 9.34 29.94
C ALA A 410 -13.18 7.94 30.59
N ASN A 411 -14.11 7.07 30.20
CA ASN A 411 -14.26 5.73 30.77
C ASN A 411 -13.90 4.60 29.80
N GLU A 412 -13.59 4.87 28.52
CA GLU A 412 -13.33 3.85 27.51
C GLU A 412 -12.08 3.00 27.86
N ASN A 413 -11.03 3.64 28.34
CA ASN A 413 -9.77 2.99 28.69
C ASN A 413 -9.89 2.05 29.93
N LEU A 414 -10.89 2.26 30.77
CA LEU A 414 -11.15 1.42 31.94
C LEU A 414 -11.92 0.14 31.58
N ARG A 415 -12.54 0.09 30.40
CA ARG A 415 -13.35 -1.06 29.96
C ARG A 415 -12.46 -2.14 29.33
N LYS A 416 -12.70 -3.39 29.71
CA LYS A 416 -11.87 -4.54 29.33
C LYS A 416 -12.39 -5.28 28.09
N TYR A 417 -13.69 -5.45 27.98
CA TYR A 417 -14.34 -6.17 26.88
C TYR A 417 -15.24 -5.22 26.11
N LYS A 418 -14.86 -4.91 24.87
CA LYS A 418 -15.48 -3.82 24.12
C LYS A 418 -15.95 -4.27 22.75
N ILE A 419 -17.16 -3.89 22.38
CA ILE A 419 -17.71 -4.03 21.04
C ILE A 419 -17.85 -2.62 20.47
N TYR A 420 -17.04 -2.29 19.48
CA TYR A 420 -17.08 -1.02 18.77
C TYR A 420 -18.02 -1.12 17.57
N ILE A 421 -18.96 -0.19 17.47
CA ILE A 421 -19.89 -0.08 16.35
C ILE A 421 -19.70 1.30 15.72
N GLY A 422 -19.50 1.36 14.40
CA GLY A 422 -19.30 2.64 13.75
C GLY A 422 -18.84 2.57 12.31
N GLY A 423 -18.52 3.74 11.78
CA GLY A 423 -18.09 3.96 10.40
C GLY A 423 -16.66 4.49 10.30
N ASP A 424 -16.54 5.64 9.61
CA ASP A 424 -15.24 6.21 9.24
C ASP A 424 -14.35 6.57 10.44
N LEU A 425 -14.92 6.85 11.61
CA LEU A 425 -14.14 7.11 12.83
C LEU A 425 -13.44 5.87 13.41
N LEU A 426 -13.78 4.66 12.97
CA LEU A 426 -13.08 3.43 13.32
C LEU A 426 -11.90 3.14 12.38
N GLN A 427 -11.79 3.84 11.25
CA GLN A 427 -10.83 3.53 10.19
C GLN A 427 -9.43 4.10 10.46
N ARG A 428 -9.30 5.19 11.22
CA ARG A 428 -8.06 5.94 11.33
C ARG A 428 -7.81 6.43 12.75
N GLY A 429 -6.52 6.49 13.14
CA GLY A 429 -6.12 7.05 14.41
C GLY A 429 -6.51 6.26 15.66
N VAL A 430 -7.16 5.11 15.51
CA VAL A 430 -7.54 4.23 16.63
C VAL A 430 -6.83 2.90 16.49
N THR A 431 -6.17 2.47 17.55
CA THR A 431 -5.58 1.13 17.65
C THR A 431 -6.46 0.24 18.51
N PHE A 432 -6.58 -1.01 18.11
CA PHE A 432 -7.36 -2.02 18.84
C PHE A 432 -6.43 -3.16 19.26
N PRO A 433 -5.68 -3.00 20.34
CA PRO A 433 -4.63 -3.95 20.71
C PRO A 433 -5.14 -5.34 21.11
N GLY A 434 -6.43 -5.46 21.44
CA GLY A 434 -7.10 -6.70 21.82
C GLY A 434 -8.11 -7.22 20.80
N LEU A 435 -8.07 -6.76 19.55
CA LEU A 435 -9.03 -7.14 18.52
C LEU A 435 -8.92 -8.62 18.17
N VAL A 436 -10.02 -9.35 18.30
CA VAL A 436 -10.12 -10.78 17.96
C VAL A 436 -11.26 -11.09 17.00
N THR A 437 -12.27 -10.22 16.93
CA THR A 437 -13.41 -10.43 16.03
C THR A 437 -13.71 -9.15 15.29
N THR A 438 -13.86 -9.25 13.98
CA THR A 438 -14.29 -8.13 13.13
C THR A 438 -15.46 -8.57 12.28
N TYR A 439 -16.54 -7.81 12.32
CA TYR A 439 -17.66 -7.94 11.40
C TYR A 439 -17.56 -6.80 10.38
N PHE A 440 -17.21 -7.14 9.14
CA PHE A 440 -16.88 -6.16 8.10
C PHE A 440 -17.67 -6.46 6.82
N SER A 441 -18.82 -5.81 6.65
CA SER A 441 -19.68 -5.96 5.48
C SER A 441 -19.77 -4.70 4.61
N ARG A 442 -19.11 -3.60 5.03
CA ARG A 442 -19.13 -2.35 4.30
C ARG A 442 -18.13 -2.35 3.15
N TRP A 443 -18.63 -2.25 1.92
CA TRP A 443 -17.81 -2.08 0.72
C TRP A 443 -18.33 -0.94 -0.16
N ALA A 444 -17.44 -0.31 -0.95
CA ALA A 444 -17.85 0.70 -1.91
C ALA A 444 -18.42 0.04 -3.17
N LYS A 445 -19.53 0.57 -3.72
CA LYS A 445 -20.16 0.04 -4.95
C LYS A 445 -19.18 -0.13 -6.12
N ASP A 446 -18.21 0.79 -6.26
CA ASP A 446 -17.19 0.78 -7.30
C ASP A 446 -15.84 0.21 -6.81
N SER A 447 -15.85 -0.70 -5.84
CA SER A 447 -14.68 -1.33 -5.20
C SER A 447 -13.75 -0.35 -4.46
N GLY A 448 -13.91 0.97 -4.61
CA GLY A 448 -13.16 1.99 -3.88
C GLY A 448 -11.70 2.13 -4.29
N ASN A 449 -10.89 2.61 -3.36
CA ASN A 449 -9.44 2.78 -3.53
C ASN A 449 -8.68 1.83 -2.60
N MET A 450 -7.55 1.32 -3.06
CA MET A 450 -6.67 0.39 -2.35
C MET A 450 -6.20 0.99 -1.02
N ASP A 451 -5.72 2.23 -1.03
CA ASP A 451 -5.28 2.98 0.14
C ASP A 451 -6.35 3.05 1.24
N THR A 452 -7.57 3.38 0.85
CA THR A 452 -8.70 3.51 1.77
C THR A 452 -9.12 2.16 2.36
N ASN A 453 -9.14 1.10 1.55
CA ASN A 453 -9.55 -0.22 1.99
C ASN A 453 -8.51 -0.85 2.93
N LEU A 454 -7.21 -0.70 2.65
CA LEU A 454 -6.14 -1.13 3.55
C LEU A 454 -6.21 -0.42 4.91
N GLN A 455 -6.51 0.87 4.95
CA GLN A 455 -6.66 1.63 6.20
C GLN A 455 -7.90 1.23 7.02
N ARG A 456 -8.93 0.67 6.37
CA ARG A 456 -10.12 0.11 7.04
C ARG A 456 -9.84 -1.20 7.76
N ALA A 457 -8.83 -1.93 7.33
CA ALA A 457 -8.45 -3.23 7.88
C ALA A 457 -7.75 -3.07 9.23
N ARG A 458 -8.53 -2.81 10.29
CA ARG A 458 -8.02 -2.59 11.65
C ARG A 458 -7.64 -3.88 12.36
N TRP A 459 -7.85 -5.06 11.76
CA TRP A 459 -7.48 -6.37 12.32
C TRP A 459 -5.99 -6.69 12.18
N PHE A 460 -5.23 -6.02 11.33
CA PHE A 460 -3.79 -6.16 11.25
C PHE A 460 -3.09 -5.70 12.55
N GLY A 461 -1.84 -6.11 12.75
CA GLY A 461 -1.04 -5.72 13.91
C GLY A 461 -0.39 -6.91 14.63
N TYR A 462 0.15 -6.70 15.81
CA TYR A 462 0.86 -7.72 16.59
C TYR A 462 -0.11 -8.71 17.24
N ARG A 463 -0.52 -9.74 16.49
CA ARG A 463 -1.56 -10.72 16.83
C ARG A 463 -1.05 -12.16 16.97
N GLU A 464 0.21 -12.46 16.70
CA GLU A 464 0.78 -13.81 16.68
C GLU A 464 0.32 -14.67 17.89
N LYS A 465 0.29 -14.08 19.08
CA LYS A 465 -0.08 -14.79 20.32
C LYS A 465 -1.53 -15.28 20.41
N TRP A 466 -2.42 -14.73 19.54
CA TRP A 466 -3.85 -15.07 19.51
C TRP A 466 -4.46 -15.00 18.11
N ILE A 467 -3.64 -15.09 17.07
CA ILE A 467 -4.12 -15.13 15.67
C ILE A 467 -5.06 -16.31 15.44
N ASP A 468 -4.83 -17.41 16.13
CA ASP A 468 -5.68 -18.59 16.14
C ASP A 468 -7.10 -18.37 16.69
N LEU A 469 -7.32 -17.25 17.41
CA LEU A 469 -8.62 -16.80 17.90
C LEU A 469 -9.20 -15.68 17.02
N CYS A 470 -8.47 -15.18 16.03
CA CYS A 470 -8.96 -14.06 15.21
C CYS A 470 -9.92 -14.54 14.13
N LYS A 471 -11.06 -13.85 14.00
CA LYS A 471 -12.04 -14.08 12.91
C LYS A 471 -12.51 -12.76 12.30
N ILE A 472 -12.65 -12.78 10.98
CA ILE A 472 -13.22 -11.69 10.17
C ILE A 472 -14.46 -12.24 9.48
N PHE A 473 -15.62 -11.76 9.87
CA PHE A 473 -16.89 -12.05 9.22
C PHE A 473 -17.08 -11.05 8.10
N THR A 474 -17.09 -11.51 6.85
CA THR A 474 -17.14 -10.64 5.69
C THR A 474 -17.72 -11.35 4.46
N SER A 475 -18.14 -10.59 3.43
CA SER A 475 -18.64 -11.20 2.19
C SER A 475 -17.50 -11.76 1.32
N GLU A 476 -17.82 -12.72 0.47
CA GLU A 476 -16.88 -13.33 -0.47
C GLU A 476 -16.18 -12.28 -1.35
N THR A 477 -16.95 -11.28 -1.82
CA THR A 477 -16.40 -10.18 -2.62
C THR A 477 -15.33 -9.41 -1.87
N ILE A 478 -15.56 -9.08 -0.61
CA ILE A 478 -14.61 -8.33 0.22
C ILE A 478 -13.38 -9.21 0.51
N ALA A 479 -13.58 -10.47 0.89
CA ALA A 479 -12.49 -11.41 1.16
C ALA A 479 -11.55 -11.51 -0.06
N ARG A 480 -12.09 -11.72 -1.26
CA ARG A 480 -11.34 -11.78 -2.51
C ARG A 480 -10.58 -10.48 -2.81
N GLU A 481 -11.21 -9.33 -2.61
CA GLU A 481 -10.54 -8.04 -2.85
C GLU A 481 -9.39 -7.79 -1.87
N PHE A 482 -9.45 -8.29 -0.63
CA PHE A 482 -8.32 -8.25 0.30
C PHE A 482 -7.20 -9.23 -0.05
N THR A 483 -7.53 -10.39 -0.63
CA THR A 483 -6.52 -11.30 -1.21
C THR A 483 -5.76 -10.59 -2.34
N ASN A 484 -6.45 -9.93 -3.26
CA ASN A 484 -5.83 -9.14 -4.31
C ASN A 484 -4.94 -8.00 -3.74
N LEU A 485 -5.40 -7.32 -2.67
CA LEU A 485 -4.61 -6.29 -2.00
C LEU A 485 -3.35 -6.84 -1.34
N SER A 486 -3.39 -8.07 -0.83
CA SER A 486 -2.23 -8.74 -0.27
C SER A 486 -1.15 -9.00 -1.32
N GLU A 487 -1.54 -9.51 -2.49
CA GLU A 487 -0.64 -9.71 -3.61
C GLU A 487 0.00 -8.38 -4.07
N ILE A 488 -0.82 -7.32 -4.19
CA ILE A 488 -0.36 -5.98 -4.57
C ILE A 488 0.59 -5.39 -3.52
N GLU A 489 0.29 -5.54 -2.22
CA GLU A 489 1.17 -5.05 -1.16
C GLU A 489 2.52 -5.75 -1.19
N THR A 490 2.53 -7.08 -1.35
CA THR A 490 3.76 -7.87 -1.45
C THR A 490 4.61 -7.41 -2.64
N ASP A 491 4.02 -7.29 -3.81
CA ASP A 491 4.68 -6.82 -5.02
C ASP A 491 5.25 -5.39 -4.87
N LEU A 492 4.51 -4.48 -4.27
CA LEU A 492 4.99 -3.13 -3.99
C LEU A 492 6.19 -3.11 -3.03
N TRP A 493 6.19 -3.97 -2.02
CA TRP A 493 7.30 -4.07 -1.08
C TRP A 493 8.56 -4.60 -1.77
N GLU A 494 8.47 -5.57 -2.66
CA GLU A 494 9.58 -6.05 -3.50
C GLU A 494 10.16 -4.92 -4.36
N GLN A 495 9.30 -4.11 -5.00
CA GLN A 495 9.74 -2.95 -5.76
C GLN A 495 10.42 -1.90 -4.87
N PHE A 496 9.95 -1.67 -3.65
CA PHE A 496 10.61 -0.75 -2.70
C PHE A 496 11.99 -1.27 -2.27
N TYR A 497 12.18 -2.58 -2.09
CA TYR A 497 13.52 -3.12 -1.86
C TYR A 497 14.44 -2.88 -3.04
N SER A 498 13.98 -3.08 -4.27
CA SER A 498 14.75 -2.81 -5.47
C SER A 498 15.12 -1.31 -5.62
N ILE A 499 14.26 -0.40 -5.15
CA ILE A 499 14.58 1.03 -5.08
C ILE A 499 15.65 1.31 -4.03
N GLN A 500 15.56 0.68 -2.85
CA GLN A 500 16.55 0.86 -1.79
C GLN A 500 17.93 0.30 -2.15
N SER A 501 17.98 -0.77 -2.94
CA SER A 501 19.24 -1.33 -3.47
C SER A 501 19.80 -0.53 -4.67
N GLY A 502 19.02 0.40 -5.22
CA GLY A 502 19.42 1.19 -6.41
C GLY A 502 19.21 0.48 -7.73
N GLU A 503 18.55 -0.67 -7.73
CA GLU A 503 18.24 -1.44 -8.95
C GLU A 503 17.06 -0.85 -9.74
N MET A 504 16.20 -0.06 -9.09
CA MET A 504 14.99 0.52 -9.64
C MET A 504 14.83 1.98 -9.22
N GLN A 505 14.22 2.80 -10.09
CA GLN A 505 13.87 4.19 -9.77
C GLN A 505 12.42 4.30 -9.27
N ILE A 506 12.12 5.35 -8.48
CA ILE A 506 10.75 5.59 -7.96
C ILE A 506 9.74 5.75 -9.11
N ASP A 507 10.16 6.30 -10.24
CA ASP A 507 9.28 6.54 -11.40
C ASP A 507 8.94 5.28 -12.19
N GLU A 508 9.64 4.19 -11.93
CA GLU A 508 9.41 2.88 -12.54
C GLU A 508 8.40 2.02 -11.79
N ILE A 509 7.92 2.49 -10.63
CA ILE A 509 6.92 1.75 -9.84
C ILE A 509 5.65 1.53 -10.65
N LEU A 510 5.16 0.30 -10.60
CA LEU A 510 3.87 -0.06 -11.16
C LEU A 510 3.03 -0.86 -10.16
N ILE A 511 1.71 -0.82 -10.33
CA ILE A 511 0.78 -1.64 -9.56
C ILE A 511 0.06 -2.59 -10.51
N ARG A 512 0.27 -3.88 -10.33
CA ARG A 512 -0.48 -4.93 -11.02
C ARG A 512 -1.90 -4.98 -10.50
N ALA A 513 -2.89 -4.90 -11.39
CA ALA A 513 -4.30 -4.77 -11.01
C ALA A 513 -5.23 -5.70 -11.83
N ASP A 514 -4.72 -6.84 -12.23
CA ASP A 514 -5.41 -7.80 -13.11
C ASP A 514 -6.74 -8.30 -12.52
N ASN A 515 -6.73 -8.57 -11.22
CA ASN A 515 -7.81 -9.24 -10.52
C ASN A 515 -8.70 -8.28 -9.69
N THR A 516 -8.40 -6.98 -9.71
CA THR A 516 -9.14 -6.00 -8.91
C THR A 516 -9.76 -4.87 -9.73
N LYS A 517 -10.91 -4.39 -9.27
CA LYS A 517 -11.52 -3.16 -9.78
C LYS A 517 -11.10 -1.92 -8.99
N GLN A 518 -10.35 -2.09 -7.90
CA GLN A 518 -9.89 -0.99 -7.07
C GLN A 518 -8.91 -0.10 -7.83
N LYS A 519 -8.92 1.18 -7.50
CA LYS A 519 -7.93 2.15 -7.98
C LYS A 519 -6.84 2.31 -6.93
N PRO A 520 -5.60 2.64 -7.31
CA PRO A 520 -4.52 2.86 -6.33
C PRO A 520 -4.91 3.87 -5.26
N THR A 521 -5.39 5.04 -5.70
CA THR A 521 -5.83 6.15 -4.87
C THR A 521 -6.80 7.06 -5.64
N ARG A 522 -7.17 8.18 -5.05
CA ARG A 522 -8.04 9.19 -5.68
C ARG A 522 -7.31 9.91 -6.81
N LYS A 523 -7.95 10.01 -8.00
CA LYS A 523 -7.37 10.68 -9.18
C LYS A 523 -7.05 12.15 -9.00
N ASN A 524 -7.68 12.84 -8.05
CA ASN A 524 -7.42 14.26 -7.82
C ASN A 524 -6.15 14.53 -6.99
N VAL A 525 -5.55 13.51 -6.36
CA VAL A 525 -4.32 13.66 -5.58
C VAL A 525 -3.09 13.10 -6.29
N ALA A 526 -3.25 12.09 -7.14
CA ALA A 526 -2.14 11.41 -7.81
C ALA A 526 -2.32 11.43 -9.33
N SER A 527 -1.21 11.41 -10.06
CA SER A 527 -1.14 11.26 -11.50
C SER A 527 -0.75 9.83 -11.85
N TYR A 528 -1.70 9.04 -12.34
CA TYR A 528 -1.43 7.69 -12.80
C TYR A 528 -2.26 7.35 -14.04
N ASN A 529 -1.68 6.53 -14.89
CA ASN A 529 -2.31 5.98 -16.07
C ASN A 529 -2.65 4.51 -15.85
N ALA A 530 -3.80 4.08 -16.38
CA ALA A 530 -4.16 2.69 -16.43
C ALA A 530 -3.74 2.13 -17.79
N VAL A 531 -2.80 1.20 -17.79
CA VAL A 531 -2.37 0.45 -18.97
C VAL A 531 -3.03 -0.92 -18.93
N ALA A 532 -3.72 -1.32 -20.00
CA ALA A 532 -4.37 -2.62 -20.07
C ALA A 532 -3.99 -3.35 -21.37
N PHE A 533 -3.32 -4.47 -21.20
CA PHE A 533 -3.11 -5.43 -22.28
C PHE A 533 -4.26 -6.43 -22.26
N ARG A 534 -5.17 -6.29 -23.23
CA ARG A 534 -6.39 -7.13 -23.28
C ARG A 534 -6.07 -8.42 -24.04
N ASN A 535 -6.89 -9.46 -23.81
CA ASN A 535 -6.88 -10.75 -24.54
C ASN A 535 -6.87 -10.53 -26.07
N LYS A 536 -5.73 -10.13 -26.61
CA LYS A 536 -5.49 -9.73 -28.00
C LYS A 536 -3.99 -9.67 -28.30
N TRP A 537 -3.70 -9.40 -29.57
CA TRP A 537 -2.35 -9.09 -30.03
C TRP A 537 -1.96 -7.63 -29.78
N ILE A 538 -0.87 -7.42 -29.07
CA ILE A 538 -0.14 -6.16 -29.04
C ILE A 538 0.78 -6.18 -30.25
N LYS A 539 0.63 -5.22 -31.17
CA LYS A 539 1.37 -5.23 -32.44
C LYS A 539 2.20 -3.97 -32.54
N GLN A 540 3.44 -4.11 -32.96
CA GLN A 540 4.23 -2.98 -33.37
C GLN A 540 3.56 -2.31 -34.58
N ARG A 541 3.36 -0.99 -34.50
CA ARG A 541 2.63 -0.21 -35.50
C ARG A 541 3.51 0.70 -36.33
N VAL A 542 4.69 1.06 -35.84
CA VAL A 542 5.62 1.97 -36.49
C VAL A 542 6.88 1.22 -36.87
N GLY A 543 7.30 1.36 -38.16
CA GLY A 543 8.56 0.85 -38.63
C GLY A 543 9.70 1.84 -38.36
N ILE A 544 10.88 1.31 -38.19
CA ILE A 544 12.13 2.08 -38.05
C ILE A 544 12.73 2.27 -39.43
N PHE A 545 13.20 3.48 -39.72
CA PHE A 545 13.81 3.82 -41.03
C PHE A 545 15.22 4.41 -40.89
N ASP A 546 15.70 4.56 -39.64
CA ASP A 546 17.11 4.83 -39.40
C ASP A 546 17.93 3.56 -39.55
N LYS A 547 18.92 3.59 -40.43
CA LYS A 547 19.73 2.43 -40.79
C LYS A 547 20.53 1.86 -39.61
N ASN A 548 21.04 2.73 -38.73
CA ASN A 548 21.86 2.31 -37.62
C ASN A 548 20.99 1.63 -36.56
N GLN A 549 19.81 2.19 -36.27
CA GLN A 549 18.84 1.59 -35.35
C GLN A 549 18.34 0.24 -35.86
N ILE A 550 18.02 0.12 -37.16
CA ILE A 550 17.61 -1.17 -37.75
C ILE A 550 18.73 -2.19 -37.61
N SER A 551 19.97 -1.81 -37.94
CA SER A 551 21.10 -2.74 -37.84
C SER A 551 21.34 -3.20 -36.40
N ALA A 552 21.27 -2.28 -35.43
CA ALA A 552 21.42 -2.61 -34.02
C ALA A 552 20.31 -3.56 -33.52
N ASN A 553 19.05 -3.25 -33.85
CA ASN A 553 17.92 -4.09 -33.46
C ASN A 553 17.95 -5.48 -34.10
N ASN A 554 18.32 -5.53 -35.40
CA ASN A 554 18.47 -6.80 -36.11
C ASN A 554 19.56 -7.66 -35.48
N ALA A 555 20.70 -7.08 -35.11
CA ALA A 555 21.79 -7.81 -34.45
C ALA A 555 21.35 -8.46 -33.14
N LEU A 556 20.55 -7.75 -32.33
CA LEU A 556 20.00 -8.31 -31.08
C LEU A 556 19.07 -9.49 -31.32
N VAL A 557 18.20 -9.39 -32.34
CA VAL A 557 17.27 -10.48 -32.69
C VAL A 557 18.01 -11.65 -33.32
N ASP A 558 18.97 -11.39 -34.23
CA ASP A 558 19.77 -12.44 -34.86
C ASP A 558 20.60 -13.20 -33.81
N ASP A 559 21.16 -12.51 -32.84
CA ASP A 559 21.87 -13.14 -31.72
C ASP A 559 20.94 -14.05 -30.90
N LEU A 560 19.77 -13.56 -30.50
CA LEU A 560 18.76 -14.37 -29.80
C LEU A 560 18.41 -15.62 -30.59
N LEU A 561 18.11 -15.48 -31.89
CA LEU A 561 17.69 -16.59 -32.76
C LEU A 561 18.84 -17.58 -33.04
N SER A 562 20.08 -17.14 -33.02
CA SER A 562 21.25 -18.01 -33.22
C SER A 562 21.51 -18.95 -32.05
N ASN A 563 21.04 -18.58 -30.86
CA ASN A 563 21.22 -19.32 -29.60
C ASN A 563 20.07 -20.31 -29.29
N VAL A 564 19.09 -20.45 -30.18
CA VAL A 564 17.93 -21.31 -29.97
C VAL A 564 17.70 -22.30 -31.11
N THR A 565 17.10 -23.45 -30.81
CA THR A 565 16.72 -24.43 -31.83
C THR A 565 15.26 -24.22 -32.23
N LEU A 566 15.04 -23.85 -33.47
CA LEU A 566 13.71 -23.63 -34.04
C LEU A 566 13.05 -24.95 -34.45
N GLN A 567 11.79 -25.14 -34.05
CA GLN A 567 10.93 -26.28 -34.41
C GLN A 567 9.81 -25.80 -35.32
N ASN A 568 9.35 -26.68 -36.19
CA ASN A 568 8.22 -26.39 -37.08
C ASN A 568 6.89 -26.41 -36.29
N THR A 569 5.98 -25.50 -36.61
CA THR A 569 4.62 -25.50 -36.06
C THR A 569 3.58 -25.55 -37.16
N SER A 570 2.50 -26.28 -36.90
CA SER A 570 1.29 -26.30 -37.71
C SER A 570 0.22 -25.31 -37.25
N ALA A 571 0.50 -24.51 -36.24
CA ALA A 571 -0.43 -23.49 -35.69
C ALA A 571 -0.91 -22.56 -36.85
N GLY A 572 -2.19 -22.23 -36.85
CA GLY A 572 -2.83 -21.44 -37.91
C GLY A 572 -3.16 -22.21 -39.21
N ARG A 573 -2.79 -23.48 -39.34
CA ARG A 573 -3.13 -24.33 -40.51
C ARG A 573 -4.20 -25.35 -40.15
N VAL A 574 -5.14 -25.51 -41.08
CA VAL A 574 -6.21 -26.50 -40.96
C VAL A 574 -5.77 -27.88 -41.45
N ASP A 575 -4.83 -27.93 -42.41
CA ASP A 575 -4.30 -29.15 -43.00
C ASP A 575 -3.12 -29.80 -42.25
N GLY A 576 -2.72 -29.21 -41.11
CA GLY A 576 -1.59 -29.68 -40.30
C GLY A 576 -0.20 -29.40 -40.89
N GLY A 577 -0.10 -28.70 -42.03
CA GLY A 577 1.19 -28.30 -42.62
C GLY A 577 1.94 -27.25 -41.77
N THR A 578 3.22 -27.06 -42.07
CA THR A 578 4.06 -26.05 -41.38
C THR A 578 3.67 -24.64 -41.76
N THR A 579 3.50 -23.76 -40.78
CA THR A 579 3.18 -22.33 -40.97
C THR A 579 4.36 -21.43 -40.65
N ALA A 580 5.06 -21.75 -39.56
CA ALA A 580 6.16 -20.99 -39.04
C ALA A 580 7.08 -21.90 -38.19
N GLN A 581 8.16 -21.34 -37.71
CA GLN A 581 9.04 -22.03 -36.78
C GLN A 581 8.95 -21.34 -35.40
N TYR A 582 9.16 -22.10 -34.33
CA TYR A 582 9.15 -21.53 -32.98
C TYR A 582 10.23 -22.17 -32.10
N SER A 583 10.57 -21.46 -31.03
CA SER A 583 11.32 -21.99 -29.89
C SER A 583 10.71 -21.49 -28.58
N ILE A 584 10.96 -22.20 -27.50
CA ILE A 584 10.64 -21.72 -26.17
C ILE A 584 11.85 -20.97 -25.64
N ILE A 585 11.69 -19.71 -25.29
CA ILE A 585 12.78 -18.81 -24.90
C ILE A 585 12.52 -18.31 -23.47
N SER A 586 13.59 -18.20 -22.68
CA SER A 586 13.50 -17.70 -21.30
C SER A 586 12.98 -16.26 -21.29
N ARG A 587 12.12 -15.98 -20.31
CA ARG A 587 11.56 -14.64 -20.08
C ARG A 587 12.65 -13.57 -19.93
N ASP A 588 13.76 -13.91 -19.25
CA ASP A 588 14.84 -12.98 -18.96
C ASP A 588 15.58 -12.55 -20.25
N SER A 589 15.80 -13.48 -21.17
CA SER A 589 16.37 -13.16 -22.48
C SER A 589 15.45 -12.28 -23.32
N LEU A 590 14.13 -12.46 -23.20
CA LEU A 590 13.14 -11.69 -23.94
C LEU A 590 12.93 -10.29 -23.35
N SER A 591 12.89 -10.14 -22.05
CA SER A 591 12.80 -8.84 -21.40
C SER A 591 14.04 -7.99 -21.70
N THR A 592 15.21 -8.59 -21.59
CA THR A 592 16.49 -7.96 -21.97
C THR A 592 16.51 -7.53 -23.43
N LEU A 593 16.06 -8.39 -24.35
CA LEU A 593 15.96 -8.04 -25.77
C LEU A 593 15.08 -6.81 -25.98
N ILE A 594 13.86 -6.81 -25.42
CA ILE A 594 12.88 -5.72 -25.59
C ILE A 594 13.37 -4.45 -24.94
N ASP A 595 14.06 -4.53 -23.82
CA ASP A 595 14.61 -3.37 -23.12
C ASP A 595 15.74 -2.69 -23.90
N HIS A 596 16.60 -3.45 -24.56
CA HIS A 596 17.72 -2.95 -25.33
C HIS A 596 17.35 -2.50 -26.75
N MET A 597 16.25 -2.98 -27.30
CA MET A 597 15.81 -2.58 -28.65
C MET A 597 15.33 -1.13 -28.67
N GLN A 598 15.73 -0.42 -29.70
CA GLN A 598 15.36 0.99 -29.90
C GLN A 598 14.05 1.10 -30.67
N ALA A 599 13.08 1.85 -30.11
CA ALA A 599 11.85 2.29 -30.79
C ALA A 599 11.02 1.14 -31.45
N ILE A 600 10.95 -0.04 -30.82
CA ILE A 600 10.25 -1.20 -31.42
C ILE A 600 8.73 -1.11 -31.36
N PHE A 601 8.18 -0.42 -30.35
CA PHE A 601 6.75 -0.20 -30.19
C PHE A 601 6.45 1.30 -30.16
N ASP A 602 5.30 1.68 -30.75
CA ASP A 602 4.71 3.00 -30.61
C ASP A 602 4.01 3.07 -29.23
N LEU A 603 4.80 2.85 -28.20
CA LEU A 603 4.37 2.90 -26.82
C LEU A 603 4.83 4.23 -26.22
N GLU A 604 3.92 4.85 -25.48
CA GLU A 604 4.31 5.93 -24.58
C GLU A 604 5.31 5.39 -23.54
N PRO A 605 6.24 6.20 -23.04
CA PRO A 605 7.23 5.75 -22.06
C PRO A 605 6.63 5.00 -20.86
N PHE A 606 5.44 5.39 -20.41
CA PHE A 606 4.73 4.75 -19.30
C PHE A 606 4.12 3.38 -19.64
N GLU A 607 4.07 2.97 -20.92
CA GLU A 607 3.59 1.65 -21.35
C GLU A 607 4.72 0.63 -21.49
N ARG A 608 5.97 1.08 -21.60
CA ARG A 608 7.14 0.20 -21.81
C ARG A 608 7.39 -0.70 -20.60
N ARG A 609 7.42 -0.15 -19.39
CA ARG A 609 7.65 -0.91 -18.16
C ARG A 609 6.57 -1.98 -17.93
N PRO A 610 5.26 -1.71 -18.07
CA PRO A 610 4.23 -2.75 -18.04
C PRO A 610 4.40 -3.85 -19.08
N LEU A 611 4.94 -3.54 -20.26
CA LEU A 611 5.20 -4.56 -21.28
C LEU A 611 6.37 -5.47 -20.88
N ILE A 612 7.42 -4.92 -20.33
CA ILE A 612 8.56 -5.68 -19.80
C ILE A 612 8.08 -6.57 -18.65
N ASP A 613 7.36 -5.99 -17.69
CA ASP A 613 6.79 -6.72 -16.56
C ASP A 613 5.84 -7.86 -16.98
N LEU A 614 5.06 -7.63 -18.01
CA LEU A 614 4.20 -8.68 -18.58
C LEU A 614 5.02 -9.89 -19.04
N ILE A 615 6.19 -9.67 -19.61
CA ILE A 615 7.10 -10.72 -20.07
C ILE A 615 7.79 -11.37 -18.87
N GLU A 616 8.36 -10.59 -17.97
CA GLU A 616 9.08 -11.06 -16.78
C GLU A 616 8.19 -11.87 -15.83
N SER A 617 6.92 -11.51 -15.69
CA SER A 617 5.95 -12.24 -14.87
C SER A 617 5.42 -13.52 -15.49
N SER A 618 5.81 -13.81 -16.74
CA SER A 618 5.44 -15.04 -17.46
C SER A 618 6.50 -16.14 -17.26
N GLY A 619 6.13 -17.38 -17.53
CA GLY A 619 7.15 -18.45 -17.67
C GLY A 619 7.95 -18.30 -18.96
N ASP A 620 8.69 -19.34 -19.33
CA ASP A 620 9.35 -19.39 -20.64
C ASP A 620 8.30 -19.26 -21.77
N ILE A 621 8.61 -18.46 -22.78
CA ILE A 621 7.65 -17.97 -23.77
C ILE A 621 7.90 -18.59 -25.14
N PRO A 622 6.84 -19.09 -25.83
CA PRO A 622 6.91 -19.45 -27.23
C PRO A 622 7.21 -18.23 -28.11
N VAL A 623 8.34 -18.24 -28.78
CA VAL A 623 8.73 -17.25 -29.81
C VAL A 623 8.61 -17.85 -31.18
N ILE A 624 7.83 -17.22 -32.05
CA ILE A 624 7.44 -17.72 -33.37
C ILE A 624 8.06 -16.86 -34.43
N LEU A 625 8.90 -17.44 -35.26
CA LEU A 625 9.52 -16.75 -36.39
C LEU A 625 8.57 -16.81 -37.61
N MET A 626 8.11 -15.65 -38.03
CA MET A 626 7.17 -15.46 -39.14
C MET A 626 7.89 -14.97 -40.38
N ASN A 627 8.44 -15.89 -41.16
CA ASN A 627 9.20 -15.61 -42.40
C ASN A 627 8.41 -16.02 -43.65
N ASP A 628 8.90 -15.62 -44.83
CA ASP A 628 8.51 -16.28 -46.08
C ASP A 628 9.24 -17.63 -46.23
N VAL A 629 8.74 -18.46 -47.12
CA VAL A 629 9.20 -19.86 -47.31
C VAL A 629 10.69 -19.95 -47.63
N ASP A 630 11.25 -18.89 -48.25
CA ASP A 630 12.68 -18.76 -48.58
C ASP A 630 13.50 -18.04 -47.52
N GLY A 631 12.91 -17.61 -46.39
CA GLY A 631 13.57 -16.87 -45.33
C GLY A 631 13.85 -15.38 -45.65
N SER A 632 13.41 -14.90 -46.82
CA SER A 632 13.74 -13.55 -47.33
C SER A 632 13.02 -12.40 -46.62
N GLY A 633 12.06 -12.65 -45.80
CA GLY A 633 11.24 -11.63 -45.15
C GLY A 633 10.02 -11.22 -45.99
N ARG A 634 8.98 -10.85 -45.27
CA ARG A 634 7.64 -10.55 -45.81
C ARG A 634 7.51 -9.09 -46.21
N LYS A 635 7.06 -8.81 -47.44
CA LYS A 635 6.84 -7.45 -47.92
C LYS A 635 5.60 -6.85 -47.21
N ARG A 636 5.80 -5.70 -46.53
CA ARG A 636 4.72 -4.98 -45.80
C ARG A 636 4.66 -3.52 -46.24
N SER A 637 3.42 -3.02 -46.37
CA SER A 637 3.16 -1.64 -46.80
C SER A 637 3.12 -0.68 -45.61
N PHE A 638 3.67 0.50 -45.79
CA PHE A 638 3.71 1.57 -44.80
C PHE A 638 3.00 2.82 -45.31
N TYR A 639 2.35 3.54 -44.38
CA TYR A 639 1.84 4.89 -44.58
C TYR A 639 3.00 5.91 -44.63
N PRO A 640 2.75 7.16 -45.11
CA PRO A 640 3.77 8.19 -45.13
C PRO A 640 4.39 8.52 -43.76
N ASN A 641 3.64 8.34 -42.67
CA ASN A 641 4.07 8.54 -41.28
C ASN A 641 4.76 7.32 -40.64
N ASN A 642 5.29 6.41 -41.44
CA ASN A 642 5.98 5.19 -41.02
C ASN A 642 5.12 4.16 -40.28
N LYS A 643 3.80 4.35 -40.20
CA LYS A 643 2.90 3.32 -39.67
C LYS A 643 2.69 2.19 -40.67
N ILE A 644 2.73 0.94 -40.18
CA ILE A 644 2.46 -0.24 -41.00
C ILE A 644 0.96 -0.38 -41.25
N TYR A 645 0.58 -0.74 -42.47
CA TYR A 645 -0.84 -1.02 -42.79
C TYR A 645 -1.35 -2.25 -42.01
N ALA A 646 -0.60 -3.32 -42.02
CA ALA A 646 -0.90 -4.54 -41.29
C ALA A 646 0.37 -5.36 -41.08
N LEU A 647 0.73 -5.64 -39.85
CA LEU A 647 1.84 -6.54 -39.53
C LEU A 647 1.43 -7.99 -39.76
N GLN A 648 0.32 -8.40 -39.19
CA GLN A 648 -0.29 -9.70 -39.38
C GLN A 648 -1.26 -9.66 -40.57
N GLN A 649 -1.20 -10.67 -41.42
CA GLN A 649 -2.06 -10.81 -42.59
C GLN A 649 -2.68 -12.22 -42.64
N GLY A 650 -3.78 -12.37 -43.35
CA GLY A 650 -4.49 -13.61 -43.57
C GLY A 650 -5.97 -13.40 -43.86
N ALA A 651 -6.66 -14.42 -44.30
CA ALA A 651 -8.09 -14.34 -44.59
C ALA A 651 -8.91 -14.15 -43.34
N ASP A 652 -9.71 -13.10 -43.33
CA ASP A 652 -10.76 -12.92 -42.35
C ASP A 652 -11.84 -14.02 -42.54
N ASN A 653 -12.26 -14.60 -41.49
CA ASN A 653 -13.06 -15.76 -41.18
C ASN A 653 -14.40 -16.00 -41.95
N LYS A 654 -14.61 -15.47 -43.13
CA LYS A 654 -15.88 -15.65 -43.85
C LYS A 654 -16.07 -17.02 -44.48
N ASP A 655 -14.99 -17.79 -44.67
CA ASP A 655 -15.02 -19.15 -45.21
C ASP A 655 -14.04 -20.07 -44.45
N LYS A 656 -14.28 -20.30 -43.17
CA LYS A 656 -13.43 -21.19 -42.33
C LYS A 656 -13.30 -22.62 -42.91
N ASP A 657 -14.33 -23.09 -43.57
CA ASP A 657 -14.38 -24.45 -44.10
C ASP A 657 -13.57 -24.66 -45.39
N LYS A 658 -13.05 -23.58 -45.99
CA LYS A 658 -12.29 -23.64 -47.24
C LYS A 658 -10.84 -23.14 -47.13
N ALA A 659 -10.45 -22.56 -45.98
CA ALA A 659 -9.13 -21.96 -45.84
C ALA A 659 -8.13 -22.98 -45.27
N VAL A 660 -7.03 -23.20 -45.97
CA VAL A 660 -5.90 -24.02 -45.50
C VAL A 660 -5.11 -23.25 -44.41
N PHE A 661 -5.09 -21.90 -44.46
CA PHE A 661 -4.41 -21.03 -43.55
C PHE A 661 -5.37 -19.97 -42.98
N LEU A 662 -5.49 -19.95 -41.68
CA LEU A 662 -6.39 -19.05 -40.95
C LEU A 662 -5.86 -17.61 -40.71
N GLY A 663 -4.64 -17.34 -41.13
CA GLY A 663 -3.98 -16.05 -40.95
C GLY A 663 -3.00 -15.99 -39.78
N ASP A 664 -2.12 -14.98 -39.83
CA ASP A 664 -1.00 -14.82 -38.85
C ASP A 664 -1.50 -14.74 -37.41
N SER A 665 -2.68 -14.15 -37.16
CA SER A 665 -3.25 -14.02 -35.81
C SER A 665 -3.67 -15.33 -35.14
N HIS A 666 -3.76 -16.41 -35.92
CA HIS A 666 -4.09 -17.77 -35.44
C HIS A 666 -2.83 -18.62 -35.21
N VAL A 667 -1.64 -18.07 -35.50
CA VAL A 667 -0.38 -18.77 -35.28
C VAL A 667 0.04 -18.52 -33.82
N VAL A 668 -0.49 -19.37 -32.95
CA VAL A 668 -0.23 -19.37 -31.49
C VAL A 668 0.15 -20.82 -31.13
N VAL A 669 1.27 -20.98 -30.43
CA VAL A 669 1.77 -22.32 -30.03
C VAL A 669 1.03 -22.81 -28.78
N ASP A 670 0.86 -21.94 -27.79
CA ASP A 670 0.06 -22.21 -26.59
C ASP A 670 -0.92 -21.05 -26.34
N ALA A 671 -2.22 -21.33 -26.49
CA ALA A 671 -3.27 -20.34 -26.34
C ALA A 671 -3.47 -19.87 -24.87
N ASN A 672 -2.88 -20.55 -23.88
CA ASN A 672 -2.96 -20.19 -22.47
C ASN A 672 -1.78 -19.37 -21.98
N GLN A 673 -0.74 -19.20 -22.81
CA GLN A 673 0.48 -18.47 -22.51
C GLN A 673 0.65 -17.26 -23.43
N ILE A 674 1.55 -16.37 -23.03
CA ILE A 674 2.04 -15.31 -23.91
C ILE A 674 2.79 -15.98 -25.07
N ASN A 675 2.58 -15.50 -26.29
CA ASN A 675 3.34 -15.91 -27.46
C ASN A 675 3.88 -14.66 -28.16
N ILE A 676 5.12 -14.68 -28.60
CA ILE A 676 5.75 -13.57 -29.32
C ILE A 676 5.97 -13.99 -30.77
N GLN A 677 5.37 -13.28 -31.71
CA GLN A 677 5.70 -13.42 -33.13
C GLN A 677 6.78 -12.40 -33.52
N ILE A 678 7.85 -12.88 -34.11
CA ILE A 678 8.90 -12.08 -34.75
C ILE A 678 8.66 -12.13 -36.25
N HIS A 679 8.32 -10.98 -36.84
CA HIS A 679 8.10 -10.83 -38.27
C HIS A 679 9.32 -10.19 -38.92
N LYS A 680 10.03 -10.94 -39.78
CA LYS A 680 11.06 -10.39 -40.66
C LYS A 680 10.37 -9.73 -41.83
N ILE A 681 10.49 -8.43 -42.01
CA ILE A 681 9.77 -7.67 -43.04
C ILE A 681 10.68 -6.89 -43.98
N ILE A 682 10.22 -6.69 -45.20
CA ILE A 682 10.75 -5.83 -46.19
C ILE A 682 9.80 -4.63 -46.38
N PRO A 683 10.15 -3.41 -45.92
CA PRO A 683 9.25 -2.26 -46.02
C PRO A 683 9.03 -1.83 -47.46
N LYS A 684 7.78 -1.56 -47.84
CA LYS A 684 7.38 -1.00 -49.12
C LYS A 684 6.42 0.17 -48.95
N LYS A 685 6.45 1.11 -49.87
CA LYS A 685 5.56 2.27 -49.91
C LYS A 685 5.06 2.49 -51.33
N LYS A 686 3.88 3.06 -51.51
CA LYS A 686 3.46 3.54 -52.82
C LYS A 686 3.98 4.94 -53.03
N ASP A 687 4.58 5.21 -54.20
CA ASP A 687 4.94 6.56 -54.63
C ASP A 687 3.69 7.39 -55.00
N SER A 688 3.88 8.64 -55.37
CA SER A 688 2.79 9.55 -55.78
C SER A 688 2.09 9.09 -57.06
N SER A 689 2.68 8.19 -57.82
CA SER A 689 2.13 7.57 -59.05
C SER A 689 1.47 6.23 -58.81
N GLY A 690 1.45 5.75 -57.53
CA GLY A 690 0.85 4.48 -57.12
C GLY A 690 1.75 3.26 -57.31
N ASN A 691 2.99 3.41 -57.78
CA ASN A 691 3.97 2.32 -57.94
C ASN A 691 4.49 1.88 -56.57
N VAL A 692 4.74 0.57 -56.44
CA VAL A 692 5.33 0.01 -55.19
C VAL A 692 6.85 0.26 -55.22
N VAL A 693 7.30 1.02 -54.26
CA VAL A 693 8.74 1.27 -54.03
C VAL A 693 9.15 0.54 -52.75
N ILE A 694 10.20 -0.24 -52.81
CA ILE A 694 10.86 -0.80 -51.64
C ILE A 694 11.62 0.34 -50.97
N LEU A 695 11.28 0.57 -49.67
CA LEU A 695 11.80 1.74 -48.94
C LEU A 695 13.20 1.53 -48.40
N SER A 696 13.63 0.28 -48.28
CA SER A 696 14.96 -0.05 -47.82
C SER A 696 15.48 -1.32 -48.49
N ASP A 697 16.76 -1.40 -48.72
CA ASP A 697 17.45 -2.60 -49.25
C ASP A 697 17.72 -3.62 -48.14
N TYR A 698 17.18 -3.41 -46.96
CA TYR A 698 17.39 -4.25 -45.78
C TYR A 698 16.06 -4.61 -45.13
N THR A 699 16.04 -5.73 -44.46
CA THR A 699 14.92 -6.21 -43.65
C THR A 699 14.99 -5.61 -42.27
N GLN A 700 13.84 -5.54 -41.59
CA GLN A 700 13.74 -5.25 -40.17
C GLN A 700 12.86 -6.27 -39.49
N TYR A 701 13.13 -6.51 -38.20
CA TYR A 701 12.23 -7.32 -37.35
C TYR A 701 11.16 -6.45 -36.71
N MET A 702 9.93 -6.94 -36.72
CA MET A 702 8.78 -6.35 -36.03
C MET A 702 8.05 -7.40 -35.19
N PHE A 703 7.43 -6.97 -34.10
CA PHE A 703 6.88 -7.86 -33.08
C PHE A 703 5.37 -7.79 -32.98
N ALA A 704 4.76 -8.94 -32.69
CA ALA A 704 3.40 -9.04 -32.21
C ALA A 704 3.36 -9.99 -30.99
N ILE A 705 2.74 -9.55 -29.92
CA ILE A 705 2.67 -10.27 -28.64
C ILE A 705 1.21 -10.68 -28.40
N TYR A 706 0.98 -11.97 -28.28
CA TYR A 706 -0.32 -12.52 -27.90
C TYR A 706 -0.47 -12.57 -26.38
N VAL A 707 -1.54 -11.99 -25.86
CA VAL A 707 -1.85 -11.94 -24.43
C VAL A 707 -3.12 -12.75 -24.19
N PRO A 708 -3.05 -13.93 -23.52
CA PRO A 708 -4.19 -14.85 -23.37
C PRO A 708 -5.28 -14.34 -22.43
N LYS A 709 -4.92 -13.52 -21.43
CA LYS A 709 -5.83 -12.93 -20.46
C LYS A 709 -5.56 -11.44 -20.31
N GLU A 710 -6.58 -10.67 -19.97
CA GLU A 710 -6.39 -9.23 -19.72
C GLU A 710 -5.41 -9.03 -18.57
N LYS A 711 -4.41 -8.16 -18.82
CA LYS A 711 -3.44 -7.68 -17.83
C LYS A 711 -3.59 -6.18 -17.67
N LYS A 712 -3.68 -5.72 -16.45
CA LYS A 712 -3.93 -4.32 -16.13
C LYS A 712 -2.91 -3.80 -15.12
N TYR A 713 -2.37 -2.63 -15.43
CA TYR A 713 -1.37 -1.95 -14.63
C TYR A 713 -1.80 -0.52 -14.32
N TYR A 714 -1.36 -0.02 -13.18
CA TYR A 714 -1.32 1.40 -12.90
C TYR A 714 0.15 1.83 -12.84
N VAL A 715 0.48 2.87 -13.57
CA VAL A 715 1.84 3.43 -13.68
C VAL A 715 1.77 4.93 -13.47
N LYS A 716 2.91 5.56 -13.17
CA LYS A 716 3.02 7.01 -13.08
C LYS A 716 2.59 7.65 -14.41
N GLY A 717 1.75 8.71 -14.31
CA GLY A 717 1.24 9.45 -15.46
C GLY A 717 2.05 10.68 -15.80
#